data_78e84f8c0465c2758e7e70bfb1157b4c
#
_entry.id   78e84f8c0465c2758e7e70bfb1157b4c
#
_cell.length_a   1.000
_cell.length_b   1.000
_cell.length_c   1.000
_cell.angle_alpha   90.00
_cell.angle_beta   90.00
_cell.angle_gamma   90.00
#
_symmetry.space_group_name_H-M   'P 1'
#
loop_
_entity.id
_entity.type
_entity.pdbx_description
1 polymer ?
#
loop_
_entity_poly.entity_id
_entity_poly.type
_entity_poly.pdbx_seq_one_letter_code
_entity_poly.pdbx_strand_id
1 'polypeptide(L)'
;MEKMDKTNSKVERLEKKISAFWKEENYIEICNLAEETLDEVQASYRTYGENQKFYAAKICAYVMVSAIMISEGTVIDIIESKKNESCVTCIFENEEICQWTLQALQILNIDYVRCAYIKRIVPDRYAEQFDFDKFDFESTDYDEINLLTQEIEERKNAEWNVFLERCQEVGMLDLKSVVLDFPKEFFEGETRNGFYIEPLMKHAWAANIEVLHKVDILCQALHIPYFVDWGTLLGTIRHKGYIPWDDDIDIGVLREDYDKLKYAIQYCQNELVFYDVYEEVDWGAHASKIVNSLTILTDRFDLKRYHGFPFPSSVDVFVIDAVPRDKKLEKEQYDALKVISEIVHLREQMKSYAPDGNEYYYAKKNEKNLLETICGMCHVDFSQEEPTNQELFILKDEILNLYSKEQADFYTVPHRLANGQDYYIPKEVFEGRIRMPFENIEVSVPSGYEFILTKNYGDNYMTPINRGGGHGYPFYGIFIDSLQEKRQDKTKEDTLRYIEQVASGYYDNFLAQENTPTYEYCADDFCADMVDGCMVSEETKRNRAAEMEILAEIQRICDKKKIKYFAVGDTILGAVHKAGHLAQAEGIHLGMLRKDYVEFMNCLGQELDTWFTFQSIYMNEQYTDIRSLITTDAYLVADTNYMERFHGCREIVGIDLTPVDMVDPDEIMDQTRLDIINAMLRTMAIVPCMPPYDEDTLSLVDEWTKQLNIEISKDGNLQRNFARAIDTVASGYNEQGEKVRITSDLQIGKNTVYTREWFDDTIELSFEKGLIAVPKGYLEIIGE
;
A
#
# COMPACT_ATOMS: atom_id res chain seq x y z
N MET A 1 -7.56 -31.36 31.72
CA MET A 1 -7.96 -31.02 33.09
C MET A 1 -6.90 -30.21 33.83
N GLU A 2 -5.63 -30.61 33.96
CA GLU A 2 -4.60 -29.82 34.68
C GLU A 2 -4.25 -28.45 34.12
N LYS A 3 -4.41 -28.21 32.78
CA LYS A 3 -4.23 -26.88 32.19
C LYS A 3 -5.43 -25.96 32.47
N MET A 4 -6.63 -26.50 32.54
CA MET A 4 -7.86 -25.74 32.83
C MET A 4 -7.88 -25.23 34.29
N ASP A 5 -7.40 -26.02 35.23
CA ASP A 5 -7.37 -25.63 36.65
C ASP A 5 -6.36 -24.50 36.95
N LYS A 6 -5.24 -24.43 36.21
CA LYS A 6 -4.24 -23.36 36.38
C LYS A 6 -4.71 -22.02 35.85
N THR A 7 -5.47 -22.02 34.75
CA THR A 7 -6.04 -20.81 34.16
C THR A 7 -7.17 -20.26 35.06
N ASN A 8 -7.95 -21.14 35.67
CA ASN A 8 -9.02 -20.78 36.61
C ASN A 8 -8.50 -19.97 37.81
N SER A 9 -7.35 -20.32 38.32
CA SER A 9 -6.74 -19.61 39.46
C SER A 9 -6.13 -18.24 39.06
N LYS A 10 -5.89 -17.99 37.78
CA LYS A 10 -5.22 -16.79 37.34
C LYS A 10 -6.18 -15.61 37.18
N VAL A 11 -7.34 -15.80 36.53
CA VAL A 11 -8.40 -14.79 36.44
C VAL A 11 -8.93 -14.37 37.80
N GLU A 12 -9.16 -15.31 38.69
CA GLU A 12 -9.59 -15.02 40.06
C GLU A 12 -8.52 -14.23 40.85
N ARG A 13 -7.22 -14.52 40.64
CA ARG A 13 -6.13 -13.75 41.28
C ARG A 13 -6.03 -12.34 40.73
N LEU A 14 -6.21 -12.20 39.43
CA LEU A 14 -6.18 -10.91 38.76
C LEU A 14 -7.35 -10.02 39.21
N GLU A 15 -8.57 -10.58 39.30
CA GLU A 15 -9.73 -9.90 39.85
C GLU A 15 -9.49 -9.43 41.28
N LYS A 16 -8.94 -10.27 42.14
CA LYS A 16 -8.61 -9.89 43.53
C LYS A 16 -7.60 -8.76 43.60
N LYS A 17 -6.60 -8.73 42.69
CA LYS A 17 -5.60 -7.66 42.61
C LYS A 17 -6.25 -6.35 42.20
N ILE A 18 -7.04 -6.37 41.12
CA ILE A 18 -7.76 -5.20 40.63
C ILE A 18 -8.78 -4.69 41.63
N SER A 19 -9.54 -5.59 42.28
CA SER A 19 -10.48 -5.22 43.33
C SER A 19 -9.79 -4.59 44.59
N ALA A 20 -8.52 -4.91 44.83
CA ALA A 20 -7.75 -4.27 45.90
C ALA A 20 -7.40 -2.82 45.50
N PHE A 21 -6.89 -2.60 44.27
CA PHE A 21 -6.61 -1.25 43.76
C PHE A 21 -7.87 -0.39 43.68
N TRP A 22 -9.02 -0.97 43.30
CA TRP A 22 -10.30 -0.28 43.30
C TRP A 22 -10.72 0.23 44.70
N LYS A 23 -10.50 -0.55 45.71
CA LYS A 23 -10.80 -0.17 47.13
C LYS A 23 -9.87 0.92 47.64
N GLU A 24 -8.69 1.05 47.06
CA GLU A 24 -7.70 2.06 47.41
C GLU A 24 -7.84 3.32 46.48
N GLU A 25 -8.87 3.33 45.66
CA GLU A 25 -9.11 4.38 44.65
C GLU A 25 -7.91 4.64 43.71
N ASN A 26 -7.10 3.59 43.53
CA ASN A 26 -5.90 3.65 42.69
C ASN A 26 -6.23 3.26 41.23
N TYR A 27 -6.95 4.13 40.56
CA TYR A 27 -7.45 3.92 39.18
C TYR A 27 -6.31 3.85 38.16
N ILE A 28 -5.21 4.56 38.38
CA ILE A 28 -4.03 4.54 37.51
C ILE A 28 -3.42 3.13 37.44
N GLU A 29 -3.24 2.47 38.56
CA GLU A 29 -2.70 1.10 38.56
C GLU A 29 -3.65 0.06 37.97
N ILE A 30 -4.95 0.32 37.97
CA ILE A 30 -5.93 -0.51 37.28
C ILE A 30 -5.73 -0.34 35.75
N CYS A 31 -5.59 0.89 35.29
CA CYS A 31 -5.36 1.19 33.88
C CYS A 31 -4.01 0.69 33.38
N ASN A 32 -2.95 0.82 34.16
CA ASN A 32 -1.63 0.26 33.83
C ASN A 32 -1.63 -1.27 33.62
N LEU A 33 -2.60 -1.96 34.17
CA LEU A 33 -2.82 -3.40 33.99
C LEU A 33 -3.80 -3.71 32.84
N ALA A 34 -4.40 -2.70 32.22
CA ALA A 34 -5.52 -2.88 31.29
C ALA A 34 -5.11 -3.67 30.05
N GLU A 35 -4.00 -3.34 29.43
CA GLU A 35 -3.55 -3.98 28.18
C GLU A 35 -3.34 -5.48 28.35
N GLU A 36 -2.50 -5.90 29.31
CA GLU A 36 -2.26 -7.31 29.59
C GLU A 36 -3.52 -8.04 30.06
N THR A 37 -4.35 -7.35 30.87
CA THR A 37 -5.57 -7.92 31.46
C THR A 37 -6.64 -8.17 30.38
N LEU A 38 -6.90 -7.20 29.52
CA LEU A 38 -7.92 -7.31 28.48
C LEU A 38 -7.54 -8.35 27.43
N ASP A 39 -6.29 -8.42 27.00
CA ASP A 39 -5.81 -9.43 26.06
C ASP A 39 -5.93 -10.85 26.61
N GLU A 40 -5.60 -11.03 27.89
CA GLU A 40 -5.72 -12.34 28.52
C GLU A 40 -7.17 -12.80 28.66
N VAL A 41 -8.05 -11.90 29.06
CA VAL A 41 -9.50 -12.15 29.17
C VAL A 41 -10.08 -12.48 27.80
N GLN A 42 -9.76 -11.70 26.78
CA GLN A 42 -10.21 -11.92 25.41
C GLN A 42 -9.77 -13.27 24.85
N ALA A 43 -8.50 -13.62 25.00
CA ALA A 43 -7.94 -14.86 24.46
C ALA A 43 -8.59 -16.12 25.07
N SER A 44 -9.09 -16.01 26.29
CA SER A 44 -9.56 -17.16 27.07
C SER A 44 -11.07 -17.17 27.33
N TYR A 45 -11.79 -16.06 27.12
CA TYR A 45 -13.19 -15.88 27.54
C TYR A 45 -14.15 -16.97 27.03
N ARG A 46 -14.01 -17.36 25.77
CA ARG A 46 -14.87 -18.42 25.18
C ARG A 46 -14.72 -19.78 25.83
N THR A 47 -13.62 -20.03 26.55
CA THR A 47 -13.31 -21.28 27.24
C THR A 47 -13.63 -21.24 28.71
N TYR A 48 -14.05 -20.10 29.25
CA TYR A 48 -14.33 -19.88 30.63
C TYR A 48 -15.65 -20.55 31.06
N GLY A 49 -15.65 -21.13 32.29
CA GLY A 49 -16.88 -21.52 32.97
C GLY A 49 -17.62 -20.31 33.56
N GLU A 50 -18.86 -20.48 33.98
CA GLU A 50 -19.74 -19.41 34.50
C GLU A 50 -19.06 -18.47 35.53
N ASN A 51 -18.42 -19.03 36.55
CA ASN A 51 -17.73 -18.23 37.56
C ASN A 51 -16.55 -17.44 37.02
N GLN A 52 -15.89 -17.94 35.98
CA GLN A 52 -14.76 -17.27 35.36
C GLN A 52 -15.22 -16.13 34.44
N LYS A 53 -16.32 -16.32 33.74
CA LYS A 53 -16.97 -15.26 32.97
C LYS A 53 -17.40 -14.11 33.88
N PHE A 54 -17.90 -14.42 35.08
CA PHE A 54 -18.22 -13.42 36.08
C PHE A 54 -17.00 -12.60 36.52
N TYR A 55 -15.88 -13.26 36.86
CA TYR A 55 -14.65 -12.55 37.24
C TYR A 55 -14.06 -11.78 36.05
N ALA A 56 -14.10 -12.32 34.84
CA ALA A 56 -13.66 -11.65 33.63
C ALA A 56 -14.49 -10.38 33.36
N ALA A 57 -15.81 -10.45 33.44
CA ALA A 57 -16.70 -9.32 33.31
C ALA A 57 -16.41 -8.23 34.35
N LYS A 58 -16.18 -8.62 35.57
CA LYS A 58 -15.85 -7.71 36.69
C LYS A 58 -14.51 -6.99 36.47
N ILE A 59 -13.48 -7.69 35.97
CA ILE A 59 -12.20 -7.10 35.58
C ILE A 59 -12.40 -6.04 34.53
N CYS A 60 -13.10 -6.38 33.42
CA CYS A 60 -13.39 -5.43 32.32
C CYS A 60 -14.16 -4.20 32.82
N ALA A 61 -15.13 -4.39 33.74
CA ALA A 61 -15.89 -3.29 34.31
C ALA A 61 -15.02 -2.35 35.16
N TYR A 62 -14.14 -2.89 36.01
CA TYR A 62 -13.20 -2.08 36.79
C TYR A 62 -12.26 -1.26 35.86
N VAL A 63 -11.70 -1.89 34.83
CA VAL A 63 -10.82 -1.23 33.87
C VAL A 63 -11.58 -0.11 33.15
N MET A 64 -12.78 -0.39 32.63
CA MET A 64 -13.60 0.58 31.90
C MET A 64 -13.94 1.80 32.78
N VAL A 65 -14.43 1.58 33.99
CA VAL A 65 -14.78 2.69 34.89
C VAL A 65 -13.54 3.47 35.33
N SER A 66 -12.42 2.80 35.59
CA SER A 66 -11.15 3.47 35.95
C SER A 66 -10.62 4.33 34.81
N ALA A 67 -10.65 3.84 33.58
CA ALA A 67 -10.24 4.61 32.39
C ALA A 67 -11.09 5.89 32.22
N ILE A 68 -12.38 5.78 32.41
CA ILE A 68 -13.30 6.93 32.37
C ILE A 68 -13.00 7.91 33.52
N MET A 69 -12.66 7.41 34.72
CA MET A 69 -12.32 8.26 35.88
C MET A 69 -11.08 9.12 35.64
N ILE A 70 -10.03 8.56 35.06
CA ILE A 70 -8.76 9.25 34.86
C ILE A 70 -8.61 9.84 33.46
N SER A 71 -9.54 9.55 32.52
CA SER A 71 -9.49 10.01 31.13
C SER A 71 -8.20 9.66 30.39
N GLU A 72 -7.63 8.49 30.65
CA GLU A 72 -6.48 8.00 29.89
C GLU A 72 -6.92 7.53 28.51
N GLY A 73 -6.61 8.31 27.46
CA GLY A 73 -6.95 8.04 26.08
C GLY A 73 -6.52 6.65 25.62
N THR A 74 -5.27 6.24 25.86
CA THR A 74 -4.73 4.93 25.47
C THR A 74 -5.54 3.74 25.98
N VAL A 75 -6.02 3.79 27.24
CA VAL A 75 -6.84 2.71 27.79
C VAL A 75 -8.24 2.70 27.21
N ILE A 76 -8.78 3.88 26.95
CA ILE A 76 -10.07 4.03 26.28
C ILE A 76 -9.98 3.48 24.84
N ASP A 77 -8.91 3.76 24.11
CA ASP A 77 -8.66 3.22 22.76
C ASP A 77 -8.56 1.68 22.77
N ILE A 78 -7.88 1.11 23.77
CA ILE A 78 -7.83 -0.36 23.96
C ILE A 78 -9.23 -0.93 24.18
N ILE A 79 -10.06 -0.28 25.00
CA ILE A 79 -11.43 -0.72 25.26
C ILE A 79 -12.26 -0.61 23.98
N GLU A 80 -12.12 0.48 23.21
CA GLU A 80 -12.84 0.71 21.98
C GLU A 80 -12.40 -0.24 20.86
N SER A 81 -11.11 -0.46 20.67
CA SER A 81 -10.59 -1.43 19.69
C SER A 81 -11.07 -2.87 19.94
N LYS A 82 -11.39 -3.20 21.20
CA LYS A 82 -11.92 -4.51 21.64
C LYS A 82 -13.44 -4.55 21.75
N LYS A 83 -14.15 -3.50 21.35
CA LYS A 83 -15.61 -3.34 21.44
C LYS A 83 -16.40 -4.48 20.80
N ASN A 84 -15.97 -4.97 19.65
CA ASN A 84 -16.60 -6.08 18.92
C ASN A 84 -16.08 -7.45 19.32
N GLU A 85 -15.13 -7.51 20.23
CA GLU A 85 -14.54 -8.75 20.72
C GLU A 85 -14.87 -8.93 22.20
N SER A 86 -15.04 -10.10 22.64
CA SER A 86 -15.54 -10.65 23.90
C SER A 86 -15.30 -9.86 25.21
N CYS A 87 -14.37 -8.89 25.28
CA CYS A 87 -14.00 -8.24 26.53
C CYS A 87 -15.02 -7.24 27.05
N VAL A 88 -15.52 -6.34 26.19
CA VAL A 88 -16.55 -5.36 26.58
C VAL A 88 -17.93 -6.05 26.57
N THR A 89 -18.17 -6.93 25.60
CA THR A 89 -19.40 -7.71 25.51
C THR A 89 -19.63 -8.55 26.79
N CYS A 90 -18.57 -9.06 27.44
CA CYS A 90 -18.73 -9.86 28.65
C CYS A 90 -19.27 -9.08 29.83
N ILE A 91 -19.07 -7.77 29.94
CA ILE A 91 -19.67 -6.92 30.98
C ILE A 91 -21.20 -6.95 30.84
N PHE A 92 -21.68 -6.83 29.59
CA PHE A 92 -23.08 -6.68 29.26
C PHE A 92 -23.82 -8.02 29.10
N GLU A 93 -23.11 -9.13 29.08
CA GLU A 93 -23.70 -10.48 29.22
C GLU A 93 -24.01 -10.86 30.68
N ASN A 94 -23.44 -10.15 31.65
CA ASN A 94 -23.67 -10.39 33.07
C ASN A 94 -24.47 -9.25 33.69
N GLU A 95 -25.77 -9.49 33.95
CA GLU A 95 -26.71 -8.46 34.38
C GLU A 95 -26.32 -7.77 35.69
N GLU A 96 -25.76 -8.50 36.69
CA GLU A 96 -25.33 -7.94 37.99
C GLU A 96 -24.13 -6.97 37.78
N ILE A 97 -23.16 -7.35 36.96
CA ILE A 97 -21.98 -6.52 36.67
C ILE A 97 -22.37 -5.33 35.82
N CYS A 98 -23.26 -5.52 34.84
CA CYS A 98 -23.79 -4.43 34.04
C CYS A 98 -24.47 -3.36 34.88
N GLN A 99 -25.39 -3.76 35.76
CA GLN A 99 -26.06 -2.82 36.65
C GLN A 99 -25.10 -2.12 37.61
N TRP A 100 -24.13 -2.84 38.19
CA TRP A 100 -23.09 -2.25 39.01
C TRP A 100 -22.23 -1.23 38.24
N THR A 101 -21.82 -1.57 37.00
CA THR A 101 -21.03 -0.70 36.17
C THR A 101 -21.78 0.58 35.81
N LEU A 102 -23.05 0.45 35.41
CA LEU A 102 -23.90 1.61 35.09
C LEU A 102 -24.13 2.49 36.32
N GLN A 103 -24.36 1.90 37.52
CA GLN A 103 -24.47 2.66 38.79
C GLN A 103 -23.17 3.38 39.15
N ALA A 104 -22.02 2.74 38.95
CA ALA A 104 -20.72 3.38 39.21
C ALA A 104 -20.51 4.58 38.27
N LEU A 105 -20.85 4.44 37.00
CA LEU A 105 -20.77 5.52 36.00
C LEU A 105 -21.76 6.66 36.30
N GLN A 106 -22.94 6.38 36.85
CA GLN A 106 -23.93 7.41 37.25
C GLN A 106 -23.50 8.22 38.47
N ILE A 107 -22.76 7.61 39.41
CA ILE A 107 -22.25 8.30 40.62
C ILE A 107 -21.10 9.26 40.28
N LEU A 108 -20.40 9.01 39.17
CA LEU A 108 -19.32 9.85 38.70
C LEU A 108 -19.90 11.11 38.09
N ASN A 109 -19.43 12.28 38.51
CA ASN A 109 -19.77 13.56 37.87
C ASN A 109 -19.05 13.63 36.52
N ILE A 110 -19.63 12.96 35.52
CA ILE A 110 -19.00 12.72 34.21
C ILE A 110 -19.45 13.85 33.30
N ASP A 111 -18.48 14.54 32.70
CA ASP A 111 -18.71 15.58 31.71
C ASP A 111 -19.25 15.00 30.38
N TYR A 112 -19.63 15.91 29.49
CA TYR A 112 -20.27 15.58 28.21
C TYR A 112 -19.44 14.62 27.34
N VAL A 113 -18.12 14.81 27.25
CA VAL A 113 -17.23 13.99 26.40
C VAL A 113 -17.19 12.56 26.92
N ARG A 114 -17.09 12.38 28.24
CA ARG A 114 -17.12 11.06 28.88
C ARG A 114 -18.49 10.40 28.72
N CYS A 115 -19.60 11.14 28.77
CA CYS A 115 -20.92 10.61 28.47
C CYS A 115 -21.06 10.14 27.02
N ALA A 116 -20.55 10.88 26.05
CA ALA A 116 -20.53 10.47 24.65
C ALA A 116 -19.70 9.18 24.44
N TYR A 117 -18.64 9.02 25.21
CA TYR A 117 -17.81 7.82 25.21
C TYR A 117 -18.56 6.59 25.74
N ILE A 118 -19.24 6.74 26.89
CA ILE A 118 -20.07 5.69 27.49
C ILE A 118 -21.16 5.24 26.52
N LYS A 119 -21.82 6.18 25.83
CA LYS A 119 -22.83 5.88 24.81
C LYS A 119 -22.33 4.97 23.69
N ARG A 120 -21.06 5.12 23.28
CA ARG A 120 -20.47 4.26 22.24
C ARG A 120 -20.18 2.83 22.75
N ILE A 121 -19.91 2.68 24.03
CA ILE A 121 -19.50 1.40 24.64
C ILE A 121 -20.69 0.59 25.12
N VAL A 122 -21.74 1.25 25.62
CA VAL A 122 -22.94 0.58 26.18
C VAL A 122 -23.85 0.09 25.05
N PRO A 123 -24.15 -1.21 24.93
CA PRO A 123 -25.13 -1.72 23.97
C PRO A 123 -26.52 -1.15 24.23
N ASP A 124 -27.30 -0.90 23.17
CA ASP A 124 -28.62 -0.25 23.19
C ASP A 124 -29.60 -0.86 24.22
N ARG A 125 -29.62 -2.19 24.36
CA ARG A 125 -30.47 -2.91 25.33
C ARG A 125 -30.27 -2.50 26.81
N TYR A 126 -29.19 -1.80 27.10
CA TYR A 126 -28.86 -1.29 28.45
C TYR A 126 -28.83 0.23 28.52
N ALA A 127 -28.92 0.92 27.37
CA ALA A 127 -28.95 2.37 27.32
C ALA A 127 -30.14 2.96 28.11
N GLU A 128 -31.30 2.29 28.12
CA GLU A 128 -32.48 2.65 28.91
C GLU A 128 -32.24 2.60 30.44
N GLN A 129 -31.25 1.83 30.90
CA GLN A 129 -30.92 1.69 32.32
C GLN A 129 -29.90 2.74 32.77
N PHE A 130 -29.31 3.48 31.85
CA PHE A 130 -28.34 4.53 32.12
C PHE A 130 -29.04 5.88 32.21
N ASP A 131 -29.28 6.33 33.45
CA ASP A 131 -29.98 7.58 33.75
C ASP A 131 -29.05 8.79 33.57
N PHE A 132 -29.03 9.32 32.37
CA PHE A 132 -28.25 10.49 32.00
C PHE A 132 -28.68 11.76 32.73
N ASP A 133 -29.91 11.82 33.31
CA ASP A 133 -30.42 12.98 34.06
C ASP A 133 -29.69 13.22 35.38
N LYS A 134 -28.89 12.27 35.84
CA LYS A 134 -28.07 12.41 37.07
C LYS A 134 -26.73 13.15 36.79
N PHE A 135 -26.40 13.40 35.55
CA PHE A 135 -25.23 14.21 35.24
C PHE A 135 -25.65 15.68 35.20
N ASP A 136 -24.97 16.52 36.02
CA ASP A 136 -25.27 17.93 36.19
C ASP A 136 -24.86 18.74 34.95
N PHE A 137 -25.67 18.66 33.90
CA PHE A 137 -25.54 19.55 32.75
C PHE A 137 -26.49 20.72 32.97
N GLU A 138 -25.97 21.92 33.13
CA GLU A 138 -26.80 23.13 33.25
C GLU A 138 -27.76 23.23 32.05
N SER A 139 -29.03 22.91 32.34
CA SER A 139 -30.26 23.29 31.64
C SER A 139 -30.36 23.15 30.14
N THR A 140 -30.73 21.94 29.68
CA THR A 140 -31.48 21.74 28.43
C THR A 140 -32.54 20.66 28.67
N ASP A 141 -33.61 20.65 27.86
CA ASP A 141 -34.76 19.73 28.00
C ASP A 141 -34.31 18.28 27.59
N TYR A 142 -33.74 17.56 28.56
CA TYR A 142 -33.01 16.30 28.38
C TYR A 142 -33.91 15.11 27.99
N ASP A 143 -35.17 15.10 28.40
CA ASP A 143 -36.09 14.01 28.08
C ASP A 143 -36.33 13.88 26.59
N GLU A 144 -36.48 15.00 25.88
CA GLU A 144 -36.69 15.01 24.44
C GLU A 144 -35.39 14.65 23.66
N ILE A 145 -34.23 15.07 24.18
CA ILE A 145 -32.91 14.75 23.60
C ILE A 145 -32.56 13.28 23.82
N ASN A 146 -32.87 12.70 24.98
CA ASN A 146 -32.58 11.30 25.30
C ASN A 146 -33.44 10.34 24.46
N LEU A 147 -34.73 10.61 24.32
CA LEU A 147 -35.63 9.83 23.46
C LEU A 147 -35.15 9.89 22.00
N LEU A 148 -34.84 11.08 21.50
CA LEU A 148 -34.34 11.26 20.13
C LEU A 148 -32.99 10.57 19.93
N THR A 149 -32.10 10.61 20.89
CA THR A 149 -30.79 9.94 20.82
C THR A 149 -30.93 8.42 20.75
N GLN A 150 -31.79 7.85 21.58
CA GLN A 150 -32.08 6.41 21.57
C GLN A 150 -32.69 5.95 20.23
N GLU A 151 -33.66 6.67 19.73
CA GLU A 151 -34.26 6.37 18.41
C GLU A 151 -33.22 6.48 17.27
N ILE A 152 -32.29 7.43 17.37
CA ILE A 152 -31.21 7.60 16.40
C ILE A 152 -30.25 6.43 16.44
N GLU A 153 -29.83 5.99 17.64
CA GLU A 153 -28.88 4.87 17.77
C GLU A 153 -29.50 3.54 17.33
N GLU A 154 -30.75 3.26 17.71
CA GLU A 154 -31.48 2.08 17.24
C GLU A 154 -31.57 2.05 15.70
N ARG A 155 -31.82 3.21 15.08
CA ARG A 155 -31.89 3.32 13.62
C ARG A 155 -30.50 3.17 12.99
N LYS A 156 -29.44 3.81 13.52
CA LYS A 156 -28.07 3.62 13.04
C LYS A 156 -27.66 2.15 13.08
N ASN A 157 -27.96 1.46 14.17
CA ASN A 157 -27.68 0.03 14.31
C ASN A 157 -28.50 -0.81 13.32
N ALA A 158 -29.76 -0.49 13.10
CA ALA A 158 -30.59 -1.16 12.11
C ALA A 158 -30.06 -0.92 10.68
N GLU A 159 -29.72 0.31 10.33
CA GLU A 159 -29.12 0.67 9.03
C GLU A 159 -27.75 -0.02 8.83
N TRP A 160 -26.94 -0.12 9.88
CA TRP A 160 -25.66 -0.82 9.83
C TRP A 160 -25.83 -2.34 9.64
N ASN A 161 -26.79 -2.96 10.32
CA ASN A 161 -27.09 -4.38 10.13
C ASN A 161 -27.57 -4.67 8.71
N VAL A 162 -28.44 -3.83 8.15
CA VAL A 162 -28.87 -3.94 6.73
C VAL A 162 -27.70 -3.79 5.78
N PHE A 163 -26.76 -2.90 6.09
CA PHE A 163 -25.52 -2.75 5.32
C PHE A 163 -24.63 -4.00 5.39
N LEU A 164 -24.44 -4.59 6.58
CA LEU A 164 -23.67 -5.82 6.75
C LEU A 164 -24.32 -7.01 6.03
N GLU A 165 -25.65 -7.14 6.07
CA GLU A 165 -26.37 -8.16 5.30
C GLU A 165 -26.10 -7.99 3.80
N ARG A 166 -26.11 -6.77 3.29
CA ARG A 166 -25.78 -6.48 1.89
C ARG A 166 -24.33 -6.79 1.55
N CYS A 167 -23.37 -6.49 2.43
CA CYS A 167 -21.99 -6.91 2.24
C CYS A 167 -21.86 -8.43 2.13
N GLN A 168 -22.65 -9.19 2.90
CA GLN A 168 -22.67 -10.65 2.82
C GLN A 168 -23.31 -11.14 1.51
N GLU A 169 -24.38 -10.49 1.04
CA GLU A 169 -25.05 -10.82 -0.23
C GLU A 169 -24.17 -10.52 -1.45
N VAL A 170 -23.52 -9.38 -1.45
CA VAL A 170 -22.60 -8.95 -2.52
C VAL A 170 -21.31 -9.77 -2.50
N GLY A 171 -20.81 -10.14 -1.30
CA GLY A 171 -19.56 -10.83 -1.14
C GLY A 171 -18.35 -9.96 -1.51
N MET A 172 -17.24 -10.62 -1.83
CA MET A 172 -16.03 -9.92 -2.26
C MET A 172 -16.10 -9.59 -3.75
N LEU A 173 -15.98 -8.32 -4.09
CA LEU A 173 -15.92 -7.82 -5.47
C LEU A 173 -14.49 -7.94 -6.01
N ASP A 174 -14.36 -8.52 -7.19
CA ASP A 174 -13.08 -8.53 -7.92
C ASP A 174 -12.90 -7.23 -8.71
N LEU A 175 -12.47 -6.18 -8.02
CA LEU A 175 -12.16 -4.90 -8.65
C LEU A 175 -10.84 -4.92 -9.43
N LYS A 176 -10.01 -5.96 -9.27
CA LYS A 176 -8.76 -6.12 -10.06
C LYS A 176 -9.04 -6.39 -11.53
N SER A 177 -10.12 -7.10 -11.83
CA SER A 177 -10.53 -7.38 -13.20
C SER A 177 -11.22 -6.20 -13.89
N VAL A 178 -11.63 -5.18 -13.13
CA VAL A 178 -12.24 -3.97 -13.67
C VAL A 178 -11.16 -3.01 -14.12
N VAL A 179 -11.11 -2.73 -15.40
CA VAL A 179 -10.18 -1.75 -16.00
C VAL A 179 -10.94 -0.94 -17.04
N LEU A 180 -10.90 0.38 -16.91
CA LEU A 180 -11.51 1.31 -17.86
C LEU A 180 -10.76 1.28 -19.20
N ASP A 181 -11.50 1.44 -20.27
CA ASP A 181 -10.93 1.61 -21.59
C ASP A 181 -10.79 3.11 -21.91
N PHE A 182 -9.58 3.51 -22.30
CA PHE A 182 -9.28 4.86 -22.76
C PHE A 182 -8.75 4.82 -24.21
N PRO A 183 -9.26 5.67 -25.11
CA PRO A 183 -8.70 5.75 -26.43
C PRO A 183 -7.25 6.26 -26.39
N LYS A 184 -6.42 5.79 -27.32
CA LYS A 184 -4.99 6.16 -27.37
C LYS A 184 -4.78 7.68 -27.36
N GLU A 185 -5.63 8.41 -28.06
CA GLU A 185 -5.58 9.86 -28.18
C GLU A 185 -5.79 10.57 -26.83
N PHE A 186 -6.41 9.90 -25.85
CA PHE A 186 -6.57 10.46 -24.51
C PHE A 186 -5.22 10.75 -23.85
N PHE A 187 -4.20 9.94 -24.11
CA PHE A 187 -2.88 10.06 -23.48
C PHE A 187 -1.93 11.02 -24.22
N GLU A 188 -2.37 11.57 -25.34
CA GLU A 188 -1.61 12.60 -26.03
C GLU A 188 -1.69 13.93 -25.29
N GLY A 189 -0.61 14.72 -25.32
CA GLY A 189 -0.61 16.06 -24.76
C GLY A 189 -1.60 16.98 -25.50
N GLU A 190 -2.38 17.72 -24.76
CA GLU A 190 -3.41 18.59 -25.31
C GLU A 190 -3.46 19.96 -24.66
N THR A 191 -4.09 20.92 -25.32
CA THR A 191 -4.34 22.26 -24.75
C THR A 191 -5.83 22.46 -24.54
N ARG A 192 -6.27 22.55 -23.27
CA ARG A 192 -7.64 22.89 -22.88
C ARG A 192 -7.66 24.29 -22.22
N ASN A 193 -8.52 25.17 -22.67
CA ASN A 193 -8.66 26.54 -22.14
C ASN A 193 -7.34 27.33 -22.02
N GLY A 194 -6.40 27.10 -22.96
CA GLY A 194 -5.10 27.77 -22.99
C GLY A 194 -4.04 27.18 -22.04
N PHE A 195 -4.37 26.11 -21.32
CA PHE A 195 -3.43 25.38 -20.47
C PHE A 195 -3.01 24.09 -21.17
N TYR A 196 -1.70 23.85 -21.24
CA TYR A 196 -1.15 22.60 -21.81
C TYR A 196 -1.09 21.51 -20.75
N ILE A 197 -1.68 20.37 -21.05
CA ILE A 197 -1.72 19.18 -20.22
C ILE A 197 -0.73 18.18 -20.82
N GLU A 198 0.25 17.80 -20.03
CA GLU A 198 1.31 16.87 -20.46
C GLU A 198 0.81 15.42 -20.55
N PRO A 199 1.41 14.55 -21.40
CA PRO A 199 1.07 13.14 -21.49
C PRO A 199 1.08 12.42 -20.14
N LEU A 200 2.11 12.62 -19.30
CA LEU A 200 2.20 12.00 -18.00
C LEU A 200 1.02 12.40 -17.07
N MET A 201 0.56 13.66 -17.17
CA MET A 201 -0.64 14.10 -16.44
C MET A 201 -1.89 13.37 -16.94
N LYS A 202 -1.99 13.08 -18.23
CA LYS A 202 -3.13 12.30 -18.77
C LYS A 202 -3.12 10.86 -18.22
N HIS A 203 -1.95 10.25 -18.07
CA HIS A 203 -1.82 8.96 -17.39
C HIS A 203 -2.21 9.06 -15.91
N ALA A 204 -1.81 10.13 -15.20
CA ALA A 204 -2.21 10.39 -13.83
C ALA A 204 -3.74 10.55 -13.69
N TRP A 205 -4.36 11.33 -14.57
CA TRP A 205 -5.82 11.49 -14.63
C TRP A 205 -6.52 10.14 -14.83
N ALA A 206 -6.06 9.34 -15.80
CA ALA A 206 -6.65 8.03 -16.06
C ALA A 206 -6.55 7.11 -14.83
N ALA A 207 -5.41 7.10 -14.15
CA ALA A 207 -5.21 6.29 -12.95
C ALA A 207 -6.09 6.75 -11.77
N ASN A 208 -6.26 8.07 -11.56
CA ASN A 208 -7.19 8.58 -10.54
C ASN A 208 -8.65 8.29 -10.90
N ILE A 209 -9.03 8.40 -12.18
CA ILE A 209 -10.37 8.01 -12.67
C ILE A 209 -10.63 6.52 -12.44
N GLU A 210 -9.61 5.67 -12.65
CA GLU A 210 -9.70 4.24 -12.37
C GLU A 210 -10.02 3.96 -10.89
N VAL A 211 -9.33 4.65 -9.98
CA VAL A 211 -9.62 4.56 -8.52
C VAL A 211 -11.06 5.00 -8.25
N LEU A 212 -11.48 6.17 -8.78
CA LEU A 212 -12.85 6.66 -8.58
C LEU A 212 -13.90 5.70 -9.16
N HIS A 213 -13.65 5.10 -10.32
CA HIS A 213 -14.56 4.15 -10.95
C HIS A 213 -14.75 2.90 -10.08
N LYS A 214 -13.67 2.36 -9.52
CA LYS A 214 -13.73 1.23 -8.57
C LYS A 214 -14.49 1.57 -7.30
N VAL A 215 -14.27 2.77 -6.76
CA VAL A 215 -15.05 3.30 -5.63
C VAL A 215 -16.53 3.42 -6.00
N ASP A 216 -16.85 3.92 -7.20
CA ASP A 216 -18.24 4.06 -7.67
C ASP A 216 -18.94 2.70 -7.80
N ILE A 217 -18.28 1.69 -8.37
CA ILE A 217 -18.81 0.32 -8.46
C ILE A 217 -19.12 -0.22 -7.06
N LEU A 218 -18.18 -0.11 -6.12
CA LEU A 218 -18.35 -0.57 -4.76
C LEU A 218 -19.51 0.15 -4.06
N CYS A 219 -19.56 1.48 -4.19
CA CYS A 219 -20.61 2.31 -3.62
C CYS A 219 -21.98 2.00 -4.22
N GLN A 220 -22.07 1.72 -5.52
CA GLN A 220 -23.33 1.31 -6.17
C GLN A 220 -23.80 -0.06 -5.68
N ALA A 221 -22.89 -1.06 -5.62
CA ALA A 221 -23.20 -2.41 -5.18
C ALA A 221 -23.71 -2.44 -3.73
N LEU A 222 -23.11 -1.64 -2.85
CA LEU A 222 -23.41 -1.58 -1.43
C LEU A 222 -24.39 -0.48 -1.03
N HIS A 223 -24.87 0.31 -2.00
CA HIS A 223 -25.76 1.47 -1.82
C HIS A 223 -25.20 2.54 -0.87
N ILE A 224 -23.89 2.79 -0.93
CA ILE A 224 -23.22 3.86 -0.17
C ILE A 224 -23.31 5.16 -0.97
N PRO A 225 -23.94 6.23 -0.46
CA PRO A 225 -23.97 7.52 -1.12
C PRO A 225 -22.59 8.20 -1.04
N TYR A 226 -22.12 8.70 -2.18
CA TYR A 226 -21.00 9.63 -2.26
C TYR A 226 -21.32 10.74 -3.26
N PHE A 227 -20.60 11.85 -3.23
CA PHE A 227 -20.73 12.97 -4.15
C PHE A 227 -19.35 13.46 -4.57
N VAL A 228 -19.14 13.79 -5.84
CA VAL A 228 -17.95 14.55 -6.22
C VAL A 228 -18.02 15.95 -5.60
N ASP A 229 -16.88 16.47 -5.15
CA ASP A 229 -16.80 17.74 -4.45
C ASP A 229 -15.69 18.64 -5.02
N TRP A 230 -15.48 19.81 -4.49
CA TRP A 230 -14.43 20.78 -4.80
C TRP A 230 -14.15 20.94 -6.31
N GLY A 231 -12.86 20.80 -6.72
CA GLY A 231 -12.39 20.87 -8.10
C GLY A 231 -13.07 19.86 -9.00
N THR A 232 -13.27 18.65 -8.51
CA THR A 232 -13.93 17.56 -9.22
C THR A 232 -15.41 17.88 -9.53
N LEU A 233 -16.15 18.46 -8.57
CA LEU A 233 -17.53 18.91 -8.81
C LEU A 233 -17.57 20.03 -9.85
N LEU A 234 -16.73 21.05 -9.70
CA LEU A 234 -16.67 22.16 -10.66
C LEU A 234 -16.25 21.68 -12.05
N GLY A 235 -15.30 20.74 -12.14
CA GLY A 235 -14.86 20.09 -13.36
C GLY A 235 -16.00 19.33 -14.04
N THR A 236 -16.73 18.53 -13.27
CA THR A 236 -17.90 17.78 -13.74
C THR A 236 -18.94 18.69 -14.40
N ILE A 237 -19.30 19.79 -13.74
CA ILE A 237 -20.35 20.70 -14.24
C ILE A 237 -19.86 21.52 -15.44
N ARG A 238 -18.66 22.09 -15.35
CA ARG A 238 -18.14 23.08 -16.32
C ARG A 238 -17.41 22.44 -17.51
N HIS A 239 -16.62 21.40 -17.23
CA HIS A 239 -15.72 20.78 -18.22
C HIS A 239 -16.15 19.38 -18.65
N LYS A 240 -17.07 18.75 -17.91
CA LYS A 240 -17.42 17.32 -18.02
C LYS A 240 -16.22 16.39 -17.85
N GLY A 241 -15.30 16.79 -16.97
CA GLY A 241 -14.03 16.15 -16.70
C GLY A 241 -13.18 17.04 -15.84
N TYR A 242 -11.88 16.80 -15.84
CA TYR A 242 -10.93 17.63 -15.09
C TYR A 242 -10.93 19.09 -15.50
N ILE A 243 -10.73 19.96 -14.54
CA ILE A 243 -10.29 21.31 -14.80
C ILE A 243 -8.86 21.21 -15.37
N PRO A 244 -8.49 21.92 -16.47
CA PRO A 244 -7.21 21.68 -17.16
C PRO A 244 -5.94 21.83 -16.30
N TRP A 245 -6.01 22.59 -15.21
CA TRP A 245 -4.92 22.81 -14.25
C TRP A 245 -5.18 22.18 -12.90
N ASP A 246 -5.95 21.11 -12.88
CA ASP A 246 -6.27 20.29 -11.69
C ASP A 246 -5.74 18.86 -11.84
N ASP A 247 -5.37 18.20 -10.77
CA ASP A 247 -4.69 16.91 -10.83
C ASP A 247 -5.18 15.89 -9.80
N ASP A 248 -6.14 16.24 -8.95
CA ASP A 248 -6.74 15.40 -7.92
C ASP A 248 -8.21 15.09 -8.17
N ILE A 249 -8.74 14.17 -7.41
CA ILE A 249 -10.16 13.83 -7.37
C ILE A 249 -10.65 13.90 -5.93
N ASP A 250 -11.70 14.69 -5.72
CA ASP A 250 -12.33 14.90 -4.45
C ASP A 250 -13.73 14.31 -4.42
N ILE A 251 -14.06 13.55 -3.36
CA ILE A 251 -15.41 13.15 -3.06
C ILE A 251 -15.82 13.57 -1.65
N GLY A 252 -17.09 13.90 -1.49
CA GLY A 252 -17.74 14.14 -0.21
C GLY A 252 -18.61 12.95 0.18
N VAL A 253 -18.55 12.54 1.44
CA VAL A 253 -19.36 11.46 2.00
C VAL A 253 -19.97 11.93 3.32
N LEU A 254 -21.28 11.71 3.51
CA LEU A 254 -21.92 12.02 4.78
C LEU A 254 -21.34 11.15 5.90
N ARG A 255 -21.19 11.70 7.11
CA ARG A 255 -20.59 11.00 8.25
C ARG A 255 -21.13 9.58 8.45
N GLU A 256 -22.42 9.39 8.35
CA GLU A 256 -23.07 8.08 8.53
C GLU A 256 -22.72 7.04 7.45
N ASP A 257 -22.30 7.48 6.28
CA ASP A 257 -21.91 6.61 5.17
C ASP A 257 -20.38 6.48 5.05
N TYR A 258 -19.63 7.32 5.75
CA TYR A 258 -18.17 7.29 5.77
C TYR A 258 -17.63 5.97 6.36
N ASP A 259 -18.15 5.55 7.52
CA ASP A 259 -17.76 4.29 8.16
C ASP A 259 -18.13 3.08 7.28
N LYS A 260 -19.27 3.14 6.56
CA LYS A 260 -19.67 2.11 5.59
C LYS A 260 -18.68 2.03 4.43
N LEU A 261 -18.24 3.19 3.90
CA LEU A 261 -17.25 3.24 2.83
C LEU A 261 -15.91 2.68 3.28
N LYS A 262 -15.43 3.09 4.45
CA LYS A 262 -14.19 2.55 5.06
C LYS A 262 -14.28 1.03 5.21
N TYR A 263 -15.36 0.52 5.80
CA TYR A 263 -15.59 -0.92 5.97
C TYR A 263 -15.62 -1.65 4.61
N ALA A 264 -16.32 -1.09 3.62
CA ALA A 264 -16.43 -1.68 2.30
C ALA A 264 -15.06 -1.82 1.60
N ILE A 265 -14.23 -0.79 1.67
CA ILE A 265 -12.86 -0.82 1.14
C ILE A 265 -12.01 -1.88 1.85
N GLN A 266 -12.16 -2.05 3.15
CA GLN A 266 -11.36 -2.99 3.92
C GLN A 266 -11.80 -4.46 3.75
N TYR A 267 -13.10 -4.72 3.55
CA TYR A 267 -13.66 -6.08 3.67
C TYR A 267 -14.41 -6.60 2.43
N CYS A 268 -14.83 -5.72 1.51
CA CYS A 268 -15.65 -6.11 0.36
C CYS A 268 -14.90 -6.06 -0.98
N GLN A 269 -13.59 -5.83 -0.97
CA GLN A 269 -12.76 -5.78 -2.17
C GLN A 269 -11.27 -6.09 -1.83
N ASN A 270 -10.42 -6.21 -2.83
CA ASN A 270 -9.03 -6.63 -2.69
C ASN A 270 -8.02 -5.76 -3.48
N GLU A 271 -8.41 -4.54 -3.83
CA GLU A 271 -7.65 -3.68 -4.74
C GLU A 271 -7.23 -2.34 -4.13
N LEU A 272 -8.12 -1.71 -3.36
CA LEU A 272 -7.93 -0.36 -2.85
C LEU A 272 -7.60 -0.36 -1.37
N VAL A 273 -6.90 0.67 -0.91
CA VAL A 273 -6.57 0.88 0.51
C VAL A 273 -7.18 2.19 0.98
N PHE A 274 -7.81 2.16 2.15
CA PHE A 274 -8.38 3.34 2.79
C PHE A 274 -7.40 3.89 3.84
N TYR A 275 -7.15 5.18 3.78
CA TYR A 275 -6.32 5.92 4.72
C TYR A 275 -7.08 7.04 5.38
N ASP A 276 -7.00 7.12 6.71
CA ASP A 276 -7.54 8.21 7.48
C ASP A 276 -6.62 8.60 8.66
N VAL A 277 -7.10 9.46 9.53
CA VAL A 277 -6.34 9.97 10.68
C VAL A 277 -5.98 8.89 11.73
N TYR A 278 -6.60 7.71 11.65
CA TYR A 278 -6.38 6.60 12.59
C TYR A 278 -5.26 5.66 12.14
N GLU A 279 -4.75 5.79 10.90
CA GLU A 279 -3.62 5.00 10.44
C GLU A 279 -2.29 5.65 10.85
N GLU A 280 -1.24 4.83 11.13
CA GLU A 280 0.09 5.29 11.57
C GLU A 280 0.87 5.97 10.42
N VAL A 281 0.35 6.98 9.79
CA VAL A 281 1.07 7.73 8.77
C VAL A 281 1.16 9.16 9.23
N ASP A 282 2.35 9.76 9.12
CA ASP A 282 2.59 11.21 9.34
C ASP A 282 1.86 12.05 8.26
N TRP A 283 0.55 11.89 8.27
CA TRP A 283 -0.36 12.41 7.28
C TRP A 283 -0.92 13.74 7.79
N GLY A 284 -0.28 14.84 7.38
CA GLY A 284 -0.78 16.19 7.70
C GLY A 284 -2.05 16.56 6.95
N ALA A 285 -2.89 15.60 6.55
CA ALA A 285 -3.98 15.83 5.66
C ALA A 285 -5.31 16.16 6.34
N HIS A 286 -6.06 17.05 5.71
CA HIS A 286 -7.42 17.45 6.09
C HIS A 286 -8.51 16.54 5.53
N ALA A 287 -8.14 15.47 4.79
CA ALA A 287 -9.05 14.54 4.16
C ALA A 287 -8.50 13.11 4.27
N SER A 288 -9.38 12.13 4.32
CA SER A 288 -9.02 10.72 4.15
C SER A 288 -8.74 10.43 2.68
N LYS A 289 -8.05 9.33 2.37
CA LYS A 289 -7.74 8.94 0.99
C LYS A 289 -8.07 7.49 0.72
N ILE A 290 -8.53 7.24 -0.49
CA ILE A 290 -8.60 5.90 -1.07
C ILE A 290 -7.51 5.83 -2.13
N VAL A 291 -6.57 4.90 -1.97
CA VAL A 291 -5.41 4.78 -2.86
C VAL A 291 -5.34 3.39 -3.49
N ASN A 292 -4.76 3.32 -4.69
CA ASN A 292 -4.51 2.05 -5.37
C ASN A 292 -3.26 1.33 -4.85
N SER A 293 -2.31 2.07 -4.28
CA SER A 293 -1.05 1.52 -3.78
C SER A 293 -0.41 2.49 -2.78
N LEU A 294 0.44 1.95 -1.91
CA LEU A 294 1.27 2.70 -0.96
C LEU A 294 2.68 2.95 -1.49
N THR A 295 3.02 2.28 -2.58
CA THR A 295 4.35 2.31 -3.17
C THR A 295 4.25 2.59 -4.66
N ILE A 296 5.38 2.93 -5.27
CA ILE A 296 5.49 3.06 -6.73
C ILE A 296 5.18 1.70 -7.36
N LEU A 297 4.29 1.69 -8.33
CA LEU A 297 3.92 0.51 -9.10
C LEU A 297 5.07 0.13 -10.04
N THR A 298 5.54 -1.10 -9.91
CA THR A 298 6.58 -1.67 -10.77
C THR A 298 6.09 -2.93 -11.49
N ASP A 299 5.02 -3.54 -10.97
CA ASP A 299 4.38 -4.69 -11.59
C ASP A 299 3.58 -4.26 -12.83
N ARG A 300 3.70 -5.03 -13.91
CA ARG A 300 3.07 -4.69 -15.19
C ARG A 300 1.54 -4.75 -15.15
N PHE A 301 0.96 -5.65 -14.35
CA PHE A 301 -0.49 -5.77 -14.26
C PHE A 301 -1.08 -4.58 -13.50
N ASP A 302 -0.37 -4.12 -12.46
CA ASP A 302 -0.72 -2.89 -11.77
C ASP A 302 -0.57 -1.68 -12.69
N LEU A 303 0.54 -1.57 -13.40
CA LEU A 303 0.71 -0.52 -14.40
C LEU A 303 -0.37 -0.57 -15.48
N LYS A 304 -0.77 -1.76 -15.93
CA LYS A 304 -1.90 -1.92 -16.87
C LYS A 304 -3.20 -1.40 -16.27
N ARG A 305 -3.55 -1.86 -15.06
CA ARG A 305 -4.78 -1.44 -14.39
C ARG A 305 -4.85 0.07 -14.17
N TYR A 306 -3.70 0.72 -14.02
CA TYR A 306 -3.59 2.16 -13.78
C TYR A 306 -2.94 2.91 -14.95
N HIS A 307 -3.17 2.40 -16.18
CA HIS A 307 -2.90 3.09 -17.46
C HIS A 307 -1.46 3.57 -17.62
N GLY A 308 -0.48 2.79 -17.14
CA GLY A 308 0.94 3.11 -17.22
C GLY A 308 1.44 4.13 -16.20
N PHE A 309 0.58 4.66 -15.34
CA PHE A 309 0.98 5.61 -14.31
C PHE A 309 1.61 4.90 -13.11
N PRO A 310 2.90 5.14 -12.79
CA PRO A 310 3.61 4.32 -11.81
C PRO A 310 3.45 4.80 -10.36
N PHE A 311 2.95 6.01 -10.13
CA PHE A 311 2.85 6.57 -8.79
C PHE A 311 1.50 6.24 -8.14
N PRO A 312 1.43 6.24 -6.79
CA PRO A 312 0.16 6.12 -6.09
C PRO A 312 -0.87 7.11 -6.61
N SER A 313 -2.03 6.59 -6.96
CA SER A 313 -3.20 7.36 -7.42
C SER A 313 -4.27 7.32 -6.36
N SER A 314 -4.97 8.42 -6.16
CA SER A 314 -5.89 8.56 -5.03
C SER A 314 -7.18 9.30 -5.38
N VAL A 315 -8.17 9.05 -4.53
CA VAL A 315 -9.37 9.86 -4.38
C VAL A 315 -9.38 10.40 -2.96
N ASP A 316 -9.47 11.71 -2.81
CA ASP A 316 -9.57 12.38 -1.52
C ASP A 316 -11.02 12.33 -1.02
N VAL A 317 -11.19 11.92 0.25
CA VAL A 317 -12.51 11.71 0.86
C VAL A 317 -12.73 12.75 1.94
N PHE A 318 -13.64 13.66 1.68
CA PHE A 318 -14.07 14.68 2.64
C PHE A 318 -15.31 14.20 3.38
N VAL A 319 -15.23 14.15 4.70
CA VAL A 319 -16.39 13.86 5.52
C VAL A 319 -17.28 15.10 5.58
N ILE A 320 -18.57 14.90 5.38
CA ILE A 320 -19.59 15.94 5.48
C ILE A 320 -20.30 15.73 6.81
N ASP A 321 -20.03 16.61 7.77
CA ASP A 321 -20.47 16.50 9.16
C ASP A 321 -21.68 17.35 9.47
N ALA A 322 -22.47 16.89 10.44
CA ALA A 322 -23.63 17.59 10.94
C ALA A 322 -23.26 18.80 11.81
N VAL A 323 -23.90 19.93 11.61
CA VAL A 323 -23.79 21.11 12.46
C VAL A 323 -24.94 21.10 13.47
N PRO A 324 -24.69 21.04 14.78
CA PRO A 324 -25.77 20.97 15.77
C PRO A 324 -26.68 22.19 15.68
N ARG A 325 -28.01 21.94 15.81
CA ARG A 325 -29.04 22.97 15.76
C ARG A 325 -28.96 23.93 16.96
N ASP A 326 -28.54 23.38 18.12
CA ASP A 326 -28.31 24.19 19.32
C ASP A 326 -27.10 25.11 19.15
N LYS A 327 -27.32 26.39 19.31
CA LYS A 327 -26.29 27.42 19.08
C LYS A 327 -25.16 27.44 20.12
N LYS A 328 -25.39 26.92 21.32
CA LYS A 328 -24.37 26.78 22.35
C LYS A 328 -23.43 25.62 21.96
N LEU A 329 -24.00 24.48 21.61
CA LEU A 329 -23.24 23.27 21.17
C LEU A 329 -22.47 23.54 19.87
N GLU A 330 -23.09 24.24 18.91
CA GLU A 330 -22.41 24.67 17.66
C GLU A 330 -21.19 25.52 17.99
N LYS A 331 -21.33 26.49 18.92
CA LYS A 331 -20.24 27.36 19.31
C LYS A 331 -19.11 26.60 20.03
N GLU A 332 -19.46 25.71 20.95
CA GLU A 332 -18.48 24.89 21.68
C GLU A 332 -17.70 24.00 20.73
N GLN A 333 -18.39 23.32 19.78
CA GLN A 333 -17.75 22.54 18.73
C GLN A 333 -16.80 23.39 17.88
N TYR A 334 -17.28 24.56 17.41
CA TYR A 334 -16.48 25.49 16.61
C TYR A 334 -15.23 25.96 17.35
N ASP A 335 -15.40 26.41 18.61
CA ASP A 335 -14.30 26.94 19.42
C ASP A 335 -13.21 25.87 19.65
N ALA A 336 -13.60 24.59 19.90
CA ALA A 336 -12.67 23.49 20.06
C ALA A 336 -11.91 23.18 18.76
N LEU A 337 -12.61 23.06 17.64
CA LEU A 337 -11.99 22.83 16.32
C LEU A 337 -11.02 23.94 15.93
N LYS A 338 -11.35 25.18 16.29
CA LYS A 338 -10.48 26.34 16.06
C LYS A 338 -9.20 26.26 16.86
N VAL A 339 -9.26 25.94 18.15
CA VAL A 339 -8.08 25.80 19.00
C VAL A 339 -7.16 24.68 18.47
N ILE A 340 -7.69 23.53 18.09
CA ILE A 340 -6.90 22.44 17.49
C ILE A 340 -6.20 22.93 16.22
N SER A 341 -6.93 23.60 15.34
CA SER A 341 -6.36 24.11 14.08
C SER A 341 -5.27 25.17 14.31
N GLU A 342 -5.42 26.02 15.31
CA GLU A 342 -4.42 27.00 15.71
C GLU A 342 -3.14 26.33 16.24
N ILE A 343 -3.26 25.24 17.01
CA ILE A 343 -2.08 24.46 17.48
C ILE A 343 -1.33 23.88 16.30
N VAL A 344 -2.01 23.20 15.39
CA VAL A 344 -1.39 22.57 14.21
C VAL A 344 -0.71 23.62 13.32
N HIS A 345 -1.39 24.73 13.06
CA HIS A 345 -0.82 25.84 12.28
C HIS A 345 0.43 26.44 12.93
N LEU A 346 0.40 26.64 14.24
CA LEU A 346 1.53 27.16 15.00
C LEU A 346 2.74 26.22 14.95
N ARG A 347 2.51 24.91 15.01
CA ARG A 347 3.55 23.88 14.86
C ARG A 347 4.21 23.93 13.48
N GLU A 348 3.42 24.13 12.43
CA GLU A 348 3.96 24.30 11.07
C GLU A 348 4.83 25.56 10.96
N GLN A 349 4.39 26.67 11.53
CA GLN A 349 5.20 27.89 11.57
C GLN A 349 6.52 27.68 12.33
N MET A 350 6.48 26.97 13.46
CA MET A 350 7.68 26.70 14.27
C MET A 350 8.76 25.90 13.53
N LYS A 351 8.42 25.13 12.50
CA LYS A 351 9.41 24.44 11.65
C LYS A 351 10.38 25.41 10.94
N SER A 352 9.94 26.64 10.70
CA SER A 352 10.75 27.70 10.06
C SER A 352 11.54 28.55 11.05
N TYR A 353 11.31 28.44 12.36
CA TYR A 353 11.94 29.26 13.38
C TYR A 353 13.24 28.63 13.87
N ALA A 354 14.23 29.48 14.21
CA ALA A 354 15.43 29.00 14.87
C ALA A 354 15.10 28.47 16.27
N PRO A 355 15.51 27.25 16.66
CA PRO A 355 15.12 26.62 17.93
C PRO A 355 15.52 27.38 19.19
N ASP A 356 16.55 28.23 19.10
CA ASP A 356 17.07 29.10 20.16
C ASP A 356 16.58 30.56 20.04
N GLY A 357 15.71 30.84 19.06
CA GLY A 357 15.16 32.19 18.78
C GLY A 357 14.00 32.58 19.68
N ASN A 358 13.79 33.91 19.83
CA ASN A 358 12.66 34.42 20.59
C ASN A 358 11.33 34.02 19.96
N GLU A 359 11.24 33.95 18.64
CA GLU A 359 10.03 33.58 17.91
C GLU A 359 9.59 32.14 18.28
N TYR A 360 10.54 31.20 18.26
CA TYR A 360 10.28 29.83 18.69
C TYR A 360 9.82 29.77 20.16
N TYR A 361 10.48 30.51 21.06
CA TYR A 361 10.12 30.52 22.47
C TYR A 361 8.69 31.02 22.70
N TYR A 362 8.30 32.14 22.05
CA TYR A 362 6.93 32.68 22.20
C TYR A 362 5.89 31.75 21.54
N ALA A 363 6.21 31.16 20.41
CA ALA A 363 5.33 30.19 19.73
C ALA A 363 5.10 28.97 20.62
N LYS A 364 6.15 28.39 21.19
CA LYS A 364 6.04 27.22 22.09
C LYS A 364 5.26 27.53 23.37
N LYS A 365 5.41 28.72 23.90
CA LYS A 365 4.59 29.18 25.03
C LYS A 365 3.12 29.34 24.65
N ASN A 366 2.84 29.82 23.45
CA ASN A 366 1.44 29.97 22.96
C ASN A 366 0.83 28.58 22.71
N GLU A 367 1.56 27.67 22.10
CA GLU A 367 1.15 26.26 21.92
C GLU A 367 0.74 25.64 23.26
N LYS A 368 1.56 25.78 24.31
CA LYS A 368 1.23 25.26 25.63
C LYS A 368 -0.09 25.83 26.17
N ASN A 369 -0.33 27.14 26.02
CA ASN A 369 -1.59 27.78 26.46
C ASN A 369 -2.80 27.22 25.68
N LEU A 370 -2.63 26.99 24.37
CA LEU A 370 -3.68 26.43 23.53
C LEU A 370 -3.96 24.95 23.90
N LEU A 371 -2.92 24.17 24.21
CA LEU A 371 -3.06 22.80 24.72
C LEU A 371 -3.80 22.76 26.06
N GLU A 372 -3.45 23.65 27.00
CA GLU A 372 -4.19 23.79 28.27
C GLU A 372 -5.65 24.19 28.01
N THR A 373 -5.93 25.01 27.01
CA THR A 373 -7.28 25.40 26.63
C THR A 373 -8.09 24.23 26.09
N ILE A 374 -7.54 23.44 25.15
CA ILE A 374 -8.26 22.29 24.57
C ILE A 374 -8.45 21.18 25.60
N CYS A 375 -7.47 20.95 26.51
CA CYS A 375 -7.64 20.06 27.64
C CYS A 375 -8.85 20.46 28.51
N GLY A 376 -9.00 21.76 28.79
CA GLY A 376 -10.14 22.26 29.55
C GLY A 376 -11.48 22.17 28.81
N MET A 377 -11.47 22.35 27.49
CA MET A 377 -12.70 22.29 26.66
C MET A 377 -13.17 20.86 26.43
N CYS A 378 -12.24 19.94 26.12
CA CYS A 378 -12.55 18.56 25.75
C CYS A 378 -12.35 17.57 26.90
N HIS A 379 -11.88 18.03 28.06
CA HIS A 379 -11.56 17.19 29.24
C HIS A 379 -10.58 16.07 28.93
N VAL A 380 -9.64 16.31 28.00
CA VAL A 380 -8.52 15.40 27.68
C VAL A 380 -7.29 15.82 28.49
N ASP A 381 -6.44 14.89 28.85
CA ASP A 381 -5.22 15.15 29.60
C ASP A 381 -3.96 14.85 28.79
N PHE A 382 -3.25 15.88 28.40
CA PHE A 382 -1.95 15.81 27.74
C PHE A 382 -0.78 16.15 28.69
N SER A 383 -0.97 15.99 30.01
CA SER A 383 0.04 16.40 31.00
C SER A 383 1.27 15.48 31.02
N GLN A 384 1.13 14.23 30.59
CA GLN A 384 2.19 13.23 30.58
C GLN A 384 3.08 13.37 29.36
N GLU A 385 2.51 13.60 28.18
CA GLU A 385 3.20 13.79 26.91
C GLU A 385 2.44 14.82 26.06
N GLU A 386 3.18 15.67 25.31
CA GLU A 386 2.55 16.59 24.40
C GLU A 386 1.94 15.80 23.23
N PRO A 387 0.65 16.03 22.87
CA PRO A 387 0.01 15.27 21.82
C PRO A 387 0.68 15.49 20.47
N THR A 388 0.74 14.45 19.67
CA THR A 388 1.14 14.52 18.26
C THR A 388 0.09 15.27 17.43
N ASN A 389 0.41 15.65 16.21
CA ASN A 389 -0.60 16.23 15.30
C ASN A 389 -1.68 15.21 14.96
N GLN A 390 -1.32 13.92 14.87
CA GLN A 390 -2.27 12.85 14.62
C GLN A 390 -3.30 12.74 15.75
N GLU A 391 -2.88 12.73 17.00
CA GLU A 391 -3.79 12.71 18.16
C GLU A 391 -4.72 13.93 18.20
N LEU A 392 -4.22 15.09 17.79
CA LEU A 392 -5.07 16.28 17.64
C LEU A 392 -6.07 16.15 16.49
N PHE A 393 -5.71 15.48 15.38
CA PHE A 393 -6.63 15.22 14.28
C PHE A 393 -7.67 14.15 14.65
N ILE A 394 -7.30 13.13 15.41
CA ILE A 394 -8.24 12.15 15.97
C ILE A 394 -9.25 12.86 16.88
N LEU A 395 -8.77 13.69 17.81
CA LEU A 395 -9.66 14.49 18.69
C LEU A 395 -10.60 15.40 17.88
N LYS A 396 -10.09 15.99 16.79
CA LYS A 396 -10.90 16.80 15.87
C LYS A 396 -12.00 15.97 15.20
N ASP A 397 -11.68 14.78 14.72
CA ASP A 397 -12.65 13.87 14.09
C ASP A 397 -13.72 13.43 15.09
N GLU A 398 -13.32 13.09 16.31
CA GLU A 398 -14.25 12.77 17.40
C GLU A 398 -15.23 13.88 17.71
N ILE A 399 -14.74 15.13 17.85
CA ILE A 399 -15.59 16.30 18.08
C ILE A 399 -16.60 16.50 16.95
N LEU A 400 -16.20 16.23 15.71
CA LEU A 400 -17.07 16.37 14.54
C LEU A 400 -18.15 15.27 14.48
N ASN A 401 -17.83 14.09 14.98
CA ASN A 401 -18.76 12.95 15.00
C ASN A 401 -19.75 12.96 16.17
N LEU A 402 -19.74 13.99 17.01
CA LEU A 402 -20.63 14.08 18.19
C LEU A 402 -22.11 14.23 17.82
N TYR A 403 -22.41 14.78 16.66
CA TYR A 403 -23.79 15.13 16.28
C TYR A 403 -24.25 14.37 15.04
N SER A 404 -25.51 13.94 15.10
CA SER A 404 -26.12 13.23 13.99
C SER A 404 -26.92 14.17 13.06
N LYS A 405 -27.27 13.67 11.88
CA LYS A 405 -28.11 14.42 10.90
C LYS A 405 -29.46 14.87 11.46
N GLU A 406 -30.00 14.18 12.46
CA GLU A 406 -31.30 14.51 13.08
C GLU A 406 -31.20 15.74 13.99
N GLN A 407 -30.02 15.97 14.57
CA GLN A 407 -29.76 17.11 15.44
C GLN A 407 -29.33 18.36 14.65
N ALA A 408 -29.28 18.26 13.31
CA ALA A 408 -28.74 19.30 12.44
C ALA A 408 -29.77 19.77 11.39
N ASP A 409 -29.68 21.02 11.01
CA ASP A 409 -30.35 21.59 9.81
C ASP A 409 -29.34 21.85 8.69
N PHE A 410 -28.05 21.88 9.03
CA PHE A 410 -26.95 22.15 8.12
C PHE A 410 -25.85 21.11 8.26
N TYR A 411 -25.16 20.90 7.17
CA TYR A 411 -23.88 20.19 7.13
C TYR A 411 -22.72 21.16 6.94
N THR A 412 -21.51 20.69 7.23
CA THR A 412 -20.26 21.42 6.99
C THR A 412 -19.16 20.49 6.54
N VAL A 413 -18.12 21.05 5.95
CA VAL A 413 -16.86 20.36 5.69
C VAL A 413 -15.84 20.87 6.72
N PRO A 414 -15.28 19.98 7.55
CA PRO A 414 -14.55 20.33 8.77
C PRO A 414 -13.43 21.35 8.60
N HIS A 415 -12.63 21.23 7.54
CA HIS A 415 -11.50 22.14 7.36
C HIS A 415 -11.93 23.60 7.07
N ARG A 416 -13.10 23.80 6.47
CA ARG A 416 -13.64 25.14 6.26
C ARG A 416 -14.10 25.77 7.56
N LEU A 417 -14.77 24.99 8.38
CA LEU A 417 -15.21 25.43 9.70
C LEU A 417 -14.01 25.79 10.58
N ALA A 418 -12.99 24.95 10.61
CA ALA A 418 -11.77 25.16 11.37
C ALA A 418 -10.97 26.40 10.93
N ASN A 419 -11.08 26.80 9.67
CA ASN A 419 -10.45 28.04 9.15
C ASN A 419 -11.28 29.29 9.40
N GLY A 420 -12.28 29.23 10.27
CA GLY A 420 -13.11 30.40 10.68
C GLY A 420 -14.09 30.83 9.60
N GLN A 421 -14.45 29.96 8.66
CA GLN A 421 -15.44 30.24 7.63
C GLN A 421 -16.80 29.72 8.05
N ASP A 422 -17.83 30.56 7.98
CA ASP A 422 -19.24 30.13 8.11
C ASP A 422 -19.61 29.29 6.91
N TYR A 423 -19.25 28.00 6.97
CA TYR A 423 -19.47 27.07 5.88
C TYR A 423 -20.58 26.07 6.23
N TYR A 424 -21.81 26.56 6.13
CA TYR A 424 -23.00 25.76 6.35
C TYR A 424 -23.69 25.47 5.02
N ILE A 425 -24.00 24.20 4.78
CA ILE A 425 -24.70 23.69 3.60
C ILE A 425 -26.05 23.15 4.07
N PRO A 426 -27.20 23.64 3.54
CA PRO A 426 -28.50 23.09 3.89
C PRO A 426 -28.57 21.58 3.57
N LYS A 427 -29.23 20.79 4.42
CA LYS A 427 -29.32 19.33 4.26
C LYS A 427 -29.94 18.92 2.92
N GLU A 428 -30.89 19.69 2.43
CA GLU A 428 -31.62 19.46 1.18
C GLU A 428 -30.68 19.38 -0.05
N VAL A 429 -29.49 19.99 0.05
CA VAL A 429 -28.48 19.93 -1.02
C VAL A 429 -28.04 18.50 -1.32
N PHE A 430 -28.04 17.63 -0.31
CA PHE A 430 -27.59 16.25 -0.40
C PHE A 430 -28.74 15.21 -0.43
N GLU A 431 -30.00 15.61 -0.40
CA GLU A 431 -31.15 14.69 -0.42
C GLU A 431 -31.28 13.91 -1.74
N GLY A 432 -30.78 14.46 -2.85
CA GLY A 432 -30.83 13.84 -4.16
C GLY A 432 -29.46 13.73 -4.82
N ARG A 433 -29.33 12.77 -5.73
CA ARG A 433 -28.11 12.52 -6.52
C ARG A 433 -28.44 12.52 -8.01
N ILE A 434 -27.53 13.07 -8.82
CA ILE A 434 -27.61 13.11 -10.27
C ILE A 434 -26.34 12.45 -10.81
N ARG A 435 -26.47 11.58 -11.79
CA ARG A 435 -25.32 11.03 -12.52
C ARG A 435 -24.95 12.01 -13.64
N MET A 436 -23.69 12.40 -13.68
CA MET A 436 -23.17 13.33 -14.68
C MET A 436 -21.85 12.84 -15.26
N PRO A 437 -21.56 13.15 -16.56
CA PRO A 437 -20.32 12.71 -17.20
C PRO A 437 -19.09 13.43 -16.61
N PHE A 438 -18.03 12.64 -16.38
CA PHE A 438 -16.71 13.08 -15.99
C PHE A 438 -15.67 12.28 -16.79
N GLU A 439 -15.01 12.91 -17.76
CA GLU A 439 -14.18 12.26 -18.79
C GLU A 439 -14.93 11.08 -19.46
N ASN A 440 -14.50 9.84 -19.24
CA ASN A 440 -15.11 8.63 -19.79
C ASN A 440 -16.02 7.84 -18.81
N ILE A 441 -16.29 8.39 -17.62
CA ILE A 441 -17.19 7.78 -16.63
C ILE A 441 -18.36 8.71 -16.30
N GLU A 442 -19.32 8.20 -15.54
CA GLU A 442 -20.31 9.02 -14.85
C GLU A 442 -20.06 9.03 -13.35
N VAL A 443 -20.22 10.19 -12.73
CA VAL A 443 -19.99 10.41 -11.31
C VAL A 443 -21.25 10.88 -10.61
N SER A 444 -21.31 10.70 -9.30
CA SER A 444 -22.43 11.13 -8.45
C SER A 444 -22.26 12.59 -8.05
N VAL A 445 -23.26 13.42 -8.39
CA VAL A 445 -23.30 14.86 -8.10
C VAL A 445 -24.48 15.14 -7.16
N PRO A 446 -24.33 15.94 -6.09
CA PRO A 446 -25.47 16.31 -5.23
C PRO A 446 -26.50 17.13 -6.01
N SER A 447 -27.79 16.89 -5.80
CA SER A 447 -28.85 17.60 -6.51
C SER A 447 -28.82 19.12 -6.34
N GLY A 448 -28.30 19.59 -5.19
CA GLY A 448 -28.12 21.01 -4.87
C GLY A 448 -26.73 21.57 -5.22
N TYR A 449 -26.01 20.98 -6.19
CA TYR A 449 -24.64 21.38 -6.55
C TYR A 449 -24.45 22.86 -6.85
N GLU A 450 -25.47 23.53 -7.37
CA GLU A 450 -25.39 24.98 -7.66
C GLU A 450 -25.15 25.80 -6.39
N PHE A 451 -25.73 25.41 -5.26
CA PHE A 451 -25.49 26.02 -3.98
C PHE A 451 -24.02 25.88 -3.55
N ILE A 452 -23.47 24.67 -3.65
CA ILE A 452 -22.08 24.37 -3.28
C ILE A 452 -21.13 25.19 -4.18
N LEU A 453 -21.32 25.14 -5.51
CA LEU A 453 -20.47 25.83 -6.47
C LEU A 453 -20.52 27.34 -6.31
N THR A 454 -21.70 27.91 -6.11
CA THR A 454 -21.85 29.36 -5.86
C THR A 454 -21.16 29.75 -4.57
N LYS A 455 -21.31 28.94 -3.51
CA LYS A 455 -20.67 29.20 -2.21
C LYS A 455 -19.14 29.11 -2.26
N ASN A 456 -18.61 28.14 -3.03
CA ASN A 456 -17.16 27.90 -3.12
C ASN A 456 -16.46 28.85 -4.11
N TYR A 457 -17.08 29.14 -5.24
CA TYR A 457 -16.46 29.79 -6.38
C TYR A 457 -17.14 31.11 -6.82
N GLY A 458 -18.28 31.46 -6.21
CA GLY A 458 -19.09 32.64 -6.55
C GLY A 458 -20.04 32.41 -7.75
N ASP A 459 -20.92 33.40 -8.03
CA ASP A 459 -21.97 33.29 -9.04
C ASP A 459 -21.44 33.03 -10.46
N ASN A 460 -20.18 33.36 -10.72
CA ASN A 460 -19.54 33.22 -12.02
C ASN A 460 -18.67 31.95 -12.15
N TYR A 461 -18.94 30.91 -11.35
CA TYR A 461 -18.15 29.65 -11.33
C TYR A 461 -18.05 28.96 -12.71
N MET A 462 -19.00 29.21 -13.61
CA MET A 462 -18.94 28.70 -14.99
C MET A 462 -17.86 29.37 -15.86
N THR A 463 -17.27 30.49 -15.42
CA THR A 463 -16.19 31.16 -16.16
C THR A 463 -14.84 30.55 -15.72
N PRO A 464 -14.07 29.94 -16.65
CA PRO A 464 -12.76 29.39 -16.30
C PRO A 464 -11.79 30.48 -15.87
N ILE A 465 -11.30 30.41 -14.65
CA ILE A 465 -10.28 31.30 -14.09
C ILE A 465 -9.20 30.44 -13.46
N ASN A 466 -7.99 30.49 -13.98
CA ASN A 466 -6.84 29.88 -13.32
C ASN A 466 -6.32 30.81 -12.23
N ARG A 467 -6.56 30.45 -10.97
CA ARG A 467 -6.08 31.21 -9.78
C ARG A 467 -4.85 30.56 -9.13
N GLY A 468 -4.27 29.53 -9.74
CA GLY A 468 -3.31 28.63 -9.09
C GLY A 468 -4.02 27.61 -8.20
N GLY A 469 -3.43 26.42 -8.06
CA GLY A 469 -3.93 25.39 -7.15
C GLY A 469 -3.63 25.69 -5.69
N GLY A 470 -4.40 25.12 -4.78
CA GLY A 470 -4.14 25.16 -3.33
C GLY A 470 -3.04 24.17 -2.88
N HIS A 471 -2.60 23.30 -3.76
CA HIS A 471 -1.57 22.27 -3.57
C HIS A 471 -0.53 22.32 -4.70
N GLY A 472 0.58 21.59 -4.53
CA GLY A 472 1.65 21.53 -5.54
C GLY A 472 1.21 20.75 -6.79
N TYR A 473 1.00 21.43 -7.90
CA TYR A 473 0.75 20.82 -9.20
C TYR A 473 2.09 20.53 -9.91
N PRO A 474 2.34 19.33 -10.47
CA PRO A 474 1.51 18.12 -10.36
C PRO A 474 1.74 17.39 -9.04
N PHE A 475 0.70 16.72 -8.50
CA PHE A 475 0.77 16.00 -7.22
C PHE A 475 1.90 14.98 -7.14
N TYR A 476 2.25 14.36 -8.27
CA TYR A 476 3.35 13.38 -8.36
C TYR A 476 4.75 14.01 -8.35
N GLY A 477 4.87 15.32 -8.33
CA GLY A 477 6.17 16.02 -8.27
C GLY A 477 7.03 15.60 -7.08
N ILE A 478 6.40 15.38 -5.93
CA ILE A 478 7.06 14.89 -4.69
C ILE A 478 7.68 13.49 -4.88
N PHE A 479 7.05 12.59 -5.63
CA PHE A 479 7.59 11.26 -5.92
C PHE A 479 8.78 11.36 -6.89
N ILE A 480 8.73 12.28 -7.86
CA ILE A 480 9.83 12.55 -8.78
C ILE A 480 11.02 13.10 -8.02
N ASP A 481 10.81 14.06 -7.11
CA ASP A 481 11.88 14.65 -6.31
C ASP A 481 12.53 13.58 -5.39
N SER A 482 11.74 12.71 -4.77
CA SER A 482 12.23 11.60 -3.96
C SER A 482 13.02 10.55 -4.77
N LEU A 483 12.57 10.25 -5.99
CA LEU A 483 13.32 9.37 -6.91
C LEU A 483 14.64 10.00 -7.35
N GLN A 484 14.66 11.31 -7.58
CA GLN A 484 15.86 12.02 -7.96
C GLN A 484 16.90 12.07 -6.83
N GLU A 485 16.47 12.26 -5.58
CA GLU A 485 17.37 12.20 -4.42
C GLU A 485 18.08 10.84 -4.34
N LYS A 486 17.41 9.76 -4.73
CA LYS A 486 18.00 8.42 -4.82
C LYS A 486 18.87 8.20 -6.06
N ARG A 487 18.72 9.03 -7.09
CA ARG A 487 19.43 8.96 -8.38
C ARG A 487 20.31 10.19 -8.57
N GLN A 488 21.25 10.43 -7.66
CA GLN A 488 22.12 11.61 -7.63
C GLN A 488 22.97 11.82 -8.90
N ASP A 489 23.14 10.78 -9.73
CA ASP A 489 23.87 10.79 -11.01
C ASP A 489 23.04 11.26 -12.19
N LYS A 490 21.74 11.50 -12.03
CA LYS A 490 20.81 11.91 -13.08
C LYS A 490 20.19 13.27 -12.80
N THR A 491 19.79 13.96 -13.85
CA THR A 491 19.02 15.21 -13.70
C THR A 491 17.53 14.90 -13.46
N LYS A 492 16.78 15.87 -12.93
CA LYS A 492 15.32 15.77 -12.81
C LYS A 492 14.66 15.53 -14.18
N GLU A 493 15.19 16.15 -15.21
CA GLU A 493 14.74 16.02 -16.59
C GLU A 493 14.97 14.60 -17.16
N ASP A 494 16.11 13.96 -16.83
CA ASP A 494 16.38 12.56 -17.19
C ASP A 494 15.45 11.60 -16.43
N THR A 495 15.12 11.89 -15.18
CA THR A 495 14.18 11.09 -14.39
C THR A 495 12.77 11.21 -14.94
N LEU A 496 12.30 12.42 -15.24
CA LEU A 496 11.01 12.66 -15.90
C LEU A 496 10.91 11.95 -17.25
N ARG A 497 11.92 12.10 -18.10
CA ARG A 497 11.96 11.44 -19.41
C ARG A 497 11.89 9.91 -19.27
N TYR A 498 12.58 9.34 -18.31
CA TYR A 498 12.49 7.90 -18.03
C TYR A 498 11.07 7.48 -17.64
N ILE A 499 10.41 8.22 -16.74
CA ILE A 499 9.04 7.96 -16.29
C ILE A 499 8.05 8.10 -17.48
N GLU A 500 8.19 9.14 -18.28
CA GLU A 500 7.37 9.33 -19.48
C GLU A 500 7.57 8.20 -20.51
N GLN A 501 8.80 7.71 -20.66
CA GLN A 501 9.09 6.55 -21.50
C GLN A 501 8.47 5.26 -20.95
N VAL A 502 8.50 5.07 -19.64
CA VAL A 502 7.81 3.93 -18.99
C VAL A 502 6.30 4.04 -19.22
N ALA A 503 5.70 5.19 -18.95
CA ALA A 503 4.27 5.40 -19.11
C ALA A 503 3.81 5.24 -20.57
N SER A 504 4.47 5.92 -21.52
CA SER A 504 4.10 5.89 -22.95
C SER A 504 4.49 4.57 -23.62
N GLY A 505 5.65 4.03 -23.32
CA GLY A 505 6.12 2.75 -23.87
C GLY A 505 5.24 1.61 -23.41
N TYR A 506 4.74 1.67 -22.21
CA TYR A 506 3.81 0.71 -21.65
C TYR A 506 2.49 0.67 -22.43
N TYR A 507 1.91 1.84 -22.69
CA TYR A 507 0.64 1.94 -23.41
C TYR A 507 0.76 1.55 -24.89
N ASP A 508 1.81 2.01 -25.57
CA ASP A 508 2.06 1.70 -26.99
C ASP A 508 2.34 0.22 -27.23
N ASN A 509 3.11 -0.42 -26.39
CA ASN A 509 3.39 -1.85 -26.46
C ASN A 509 2.17 -2.70 -26.06
N PHE A 510 1.37 -2.22 -25.15
CA PHE A 510 0.23 -2.95 -24.62
C PHE A 510 -0.96 -3.04 -25.56
N LEU A 511 -1.32 -1.95 -26.26
CA LEU A 511 -2.39 -1.95 -27.26
C LEU A 511 -2.01 -2.67 -28.57
N ALA A 512 -0.70 -2.82 -28.83
CA ALA A 512 -0.20 -3.44 -30.04
C ALA A 512 -0.09 -4.97 -29.97
N GLN A 513 -0.26 -5.58 -28.78
CA GLN A 513 -0.04 -7.01 -28.59
C GLN A 513 -1.33 -7.74 -28.32
N GLU A 514 -1.73 -8.55 -29.28
CA GLU A 514 -2.68 -9.63 -29.06
C GLU A 514 -2.10 -10.58 -28.00
N ASN A 515 -2.94 -11.04 -27.05
CA ASN A 515 -2.57 -12.08 -26.02
C ASN A 515 -2.23 -13.44 -26.65
N THR A 516 -1.80 -13.43 -27.91
CA THR A 516 -1.59 -14.62 -28.71
C THR A 516 -0.22 -15.20 -28.42
N PRO A 517 -0.11 -16.44 -27.95
CA PRO A 517 1.17 -17.12 -27.82
C PRO A 517 1.93 -17.14 -29.14
N THR A 518 3.28 -17.11 -29.06
CA THR A 518 4.15 -17.21 -30.24
C THR A 518 4.09 -18.62 -30.84
N TYR A 519 3.94 -19.62 -29.96
CA TYR A 519 3.89 -21.03 -30.35
C TYR A 519 2.50 -21.62 -30.14
N GLU A 520 2.05 -22.45 -31.07
CA GLU A 520 0.79 -23.19 -30.95
C GLU A 520 1.03 -24.54 -30.28
N TYR A 521 0.32 -24.80 -29.17
CA TYR A 521 0.27 -26.06 -28.47
C TYR A 521 -1.17 -26.58 -28.43
N CYS A 522 -1.35 -27.90 -28.62
CA CYS A 522 -2.63 -28.57 -28.41
C CYS A 522 -2.69 -29.25 -27.05
N ALA A 523 -3.87 -29.64 -26.61
CA ALA A 523 -4.05 -30.29 -25.30
C ALA A 523 -3.19 -31.58 -25.15
N ASP A 524 -3.00 -32.31 -26.24
CA ASP A 524 -2.22 -33.56 -26.24
C ASP A 524 -0.71 -33.32 -26.02
N ASP A 525 -0.18 -32.15 -26.39
CA ASP A 525 1.21 -31.77 -26.13
C ASP A 525 1.54 -31.74 -24.64
N PHE A 526 0.55 -31.49 -23.80
CA PHE A 526 0.71 -31.42 -22.35
C PHE A 526 0.43 -32.71 -21.59
N CYS A 527 0.02 -33.78 -22.28
CA CYS A 527 -0.18 -35.05 -21.61
C CYS A 527 1.14 -35.56 -20.99
N ALA A 528 1.08 -35.94 -19.71
CA ALA A 528 2.24 -36.50 -19.03
C ALA A 528 2.73 -37.77 -19.74
N ASP A 529 4.05 -37.95 -19.90
CA ASP A 529 4.66 -39.13 -20.52
C ASP A 529 6.00 -39.51 -19.89
N MET A 530 6.52 -40.67 -20.32
CA MET A 530 7.82 -41.15 -19.87
C MET A 530 8.87 -40.87 -20.93
N VAL A 531 9.83 -40.01 -20.60
CA VAL A 531 10.97 -39.66 -21.45
C VAL A 531 12.26 -40.13 -20.77
N ASP A 532 13.02 -40.98 -21.43
CA ASP A 532 14.28 -41.57 -20.94
C ASP A 532 14.18 -42.20 -19.53
N GLY A 533 13.04 -42.78 -19.21
CA GLY A 533 12.79 -43.41 -17.91
C GLY A 533 12.36 -42.43 -16.79
N CYS A 534 12.22 -41.18 -17.11
CA CYS A 534 11.72 -40.12 -16.19
C CYS A 534 10.29 -39.71 -16.56
N MET A 535 9.43 -39.53 -15.56
CA MET A 535 8.10 -38.96 -15.77
C MET A 535 8.20 -37.48 -16.01
N VAL A 536 7.74 -36.98 -17.15
CA VAL A 536 7.56 -35.57 -17.45
C VAL A 536 6.07 -35.24 -17.25
N SER A 537 5.78 -34.47 -16.23
CA SER A 537 4.40 -34.11 -15.86
C SER A 537 3.77 -33.10 -16.83
N GLU A 538 2.43 -32.99 -16.81
CA GLU A 538 1.71 -31.92 -17.51
C GLU A 538 2.24 -30.53 -17.13
N GLU A 539 2.43 -30.28 -15.84
CA GLU A 539 2.94 -29.01 -15.30
C GLU A 539 4.33 -28.70 -15.87
N THR A 540 5.27 -29.66 -15.85
CA THR A 540 6.61 -29.51 -16.46
C THR A 540 6.52 -29.13 -17.94
N LYS A 541 5.60 -29.73 -18.68
CA LYS A 541 5.43 -29.42 -20.11
C LYS A 541 4.85 -28.01 -20.33
N ARG A 542 3.93 -27.56 -19.47
CA ARG A 542 3.42 -26.19 -19.50
C ARG A 542 4.50 -25.18 -19.16
N ASN A 543 5.34 -25.47 -18.17
CA ASN A 543 6.48 -24.64 -17.81
C ASN A 543 7.45 -24.50 -18.99
N ARG A 544 7.79 -25.59 -19.66
CA ARG A 544 8.63 -25.60 -20.87
C ARG A 544 8.03 -24.81 -22.03
N ALA A 545 6.71 -24.89 -22.21
CA ALA A 545 6.02 -24.08 -23.22
C ALA A 545 6.10 -22.57 -22.90
N ALA A 546 5.98 -22.21 -21.63
CA ALA A 546 6.14 -20.80 -21.21
C ALA A 546 7.60 -20.32 -21.35
N GLU A 547 8.60 -21.18 -21.08
CA GLU A 547 10.01 -20.88 -21.35
C GLU A 547 10.26 -20.62 -22.84
N MET A 548 9.60 -21.34 -23.74
CA MET A 548 9.69 -21.09 -25.20
C MET A 548 9.19 -19.69 -25.56
N GLU A 549 8.16 -19.15 -24.89
CA GLU A 549 7.70 -17.78 -25.10
C GLU A 549 8.76 -16.75 -24.65
N ILE A 550 9.46 -17.02 -23.53
CA ILE A 550 10.60 -16.18 -23.09
C ILE A 550 11.73 -16.25 -24.11
N LEU A 551 12.03 -17.45 -24.63
CA LEU A 551 13.06 -17.63 -25.67
C LEU A 551 12.73 -16.83 -26.93
N ALA A 552 11.48 -16.87 -27.39
CA ALA A 552 11.02 -16.08 -28.54
C ALA A 552 11.24 -14.56 -28.33
N GLU A 553 10.98 -14.09 -27.13
CA GLU A 553 11.20 -12.67 -26.80
C GLU A 553 12.70 -12.30 -26.79
N ILE A 554 13.54 -13.16 -26.21
CA ILE A 554 15.00 -12.96 -26.25
C ILE A 554 15.49 -12.94 -27.70
N GLN A 555 15.01 -13.85 -28.54
CA GLN A 555 15.32 -13.91 -29.97
C GLN A 555 14.92 -12.63 -30.69
N ARG A 556 13.69 -12.16 -30.47
CA ARG A 556 13.19 -10.91 -31.04
C ARG A 556 14.10 -9.72 -30.72
N ILE A 557 14.51 -9.59 -29.48
CA ILE A 557 15.42 -8.51 -29.05
C ILE A 557 16.79 -8.66 -29.68
N CYS A 558 17.36 -9.86 -29.65
CA CYS A 558 18.68 -10.17 -30.20
C CYS A 558 18.73 -9.91 -31.71
N ASP A 559 17.71 -10.31 -32.46
CA ASP A 559 17.60 -10.06 -33.91
C ASP A 559 17.52 -8.58 -34.23
N LYS A 560 16.67 -7.84 -33.50
CA LYS A 560 16.49 -6.39 -33.66
C LYS A 560 17.78 -5.62 -33.40
N LYS A 561 18.53 -6.02 -32.37
CA LYS A 561 19.77 -5.33 -31.95
C LYS A 561 21.04 -5.92 -32.55
N LYS A 562 20.93 -7.07 -33.25
CA LYS A 562 22.05 -7.85 -33.80
C LYS A 562 23.04 -8.34 -32.72
N ILE A 563 22.48 -8.75 -31.60
CA ILE A 563 23.18 -9.31 -30.44
C ILE A 563 23.22 -10.84 -30.63
N LYS A 564 24.38 -11.45 -30.40
CA LYS A 564 24.54 -12.90 -30.44
C LYS A 564 24.29 -13.51 -29.07
N TYR A 565 23.45 -14.53 -29.04
CA TYR A 565 23.24 -15.40 -27.88
C TYR A 565 23.42 -16.85 -28.32
N PHE A 566 23.60 -17.74 -27.37
CA PHE A 566 23.70 -19.18 -27.63
C PHE A 566 23.31 -19.99 -26.38
N ALA A 567 22.84 -21.21 -26.60
CA ALA A 567 22.59 -22.16 -25.52
C ALA A 567 23.89 -22.58 -24.82
N VAL A 568 23.81 -22.83 -23.51
CA VAL A 568 24.91 -23.36 -22.69
C VAL A 568 24.46 -24.57 -21.86
N GLY A 569 25.41 -25.34 -21.32
CA GLY A 569 25.12 -26.44 -20.40
C GLY A 569 24.19 -27.49 -20.96
N ASP A 570 23.23 -27.93 -20.17
CA ASP A 570 22.27 -28.98 -20.53
C ASP A 570 21.37 -28.59 -21.71
N THR A 571 21.19 -27.29 -21.97
CA THR A 571 20.41 -26.81 -23.11
C THR A 571 21.05 -27.16 -24.44
N ILE A 572 22.39 -27.11 -24.56
CA ILE A 572 23.08 -27.59 -25.80
C ILE A 572 22.83 -29.10 -25.97
N LEU A 573 23.01 -29.89 -24.91
CA LEU A 573 22.77 -31.33 -24.95
C LEU A 573 21.34 -31.66 -25.36
N GLY A 574 20.37 -30.94 -24.82
CA GLY A 574 18.96 -31.05 -25.15
C GLY A 574 18.69 -30.74 -26.63
N ALA A 575 19.26 -29.64 -27.14
CA ALA A 575 19.12 -29.25 -28.54
C ALA A 575 19.70 -30.29 -29.50
N VAL A 576 20.88 -30.82 -29.19
CA VAL A 576 21.59 -31.80 -30.06
C VAL A 576 20.94 -33.18 -30.04
N HIS A 577 20.63 -33.71 -28.87
CA HIS A 577 20.20 -35.12 -28.73
C HIS A 577 18.69 -35.33 -28.75
N LYS A 578 17.90 -34.30 -28.39
CA LYS A 578 16.45 -34.40 -28.19
C LYS A 578 15.62 -33.42 -29.02
N ALA A 579 16.24 -32.47 -29.67
CA ALA A 579 15.56 -31.30 -30.25
C ALA A 579 14.58 -30.63 -29.26
N GLY A 580 14.95 -30.55 -27.97
CA GLY A 580 14.14 -30.05 -26.90
C GLY A 580 14.82 -30.20 -25.52
N HIS A 581 14.08 -30.04 -24.46
CA HIS A 581 14.62 -30.23 -23.11
C HIS A 581 15.02 -31.66 -22.81
N LEU A 582 16.08 -31.87 -22.05
CA LEU A 582 16.34 -33.14 -21.42
C LEU A 582 15.24 -33.45 -20.38
N ALA A 583 14.96 -34.71 -20.11
CA ALA A 583 13.88 -35.11 -19.20
C ALA A 583 14.01 -34.45 -17.78
N GLN A 584 15.24 -34.33 -17.30
CA GLN A 584 15.57 -33.81 -15.98
C GLN A 584 16.13 -32.37 -16.01
N ALA A 585 16.12 -31.67 -17.16
CA ALA A 585 16.60 -30.30 -17.25
C ALA A 585 15.72 -29.35 -16.42
N GLU A 586 16.37 -28.44 -15.72
CA GLU A 586 15.71 -27.43 -14.87
C GLU A 586 15.23 -26.20 -15.64
N GLY A 587 15.49 -26.08 -16.95
CA GLY A 587 15.08 -25.00 -17.82
C GLY A 587 16.04 -24.72 -18.96
N ILE A 588 15.87 -23.57 -19.62
CA ILE A 588 16.73 -23.09 -20.69
C ILE A 588 17.83 -22.19 -20.11
N HIS A 589 19.08 -22.49 -20.46
CA HIS A 589 20.26 -21.72 -20.07
C HIS A 589 20.93 -21.11 -21.31
N LEU A 590 21.11 -19.80 -21.33
CA LEU A 590 21.71 -19.07 -22.44
C LEU A 590 22.99 -18.35 -22.01
N GLY A 591 23.92 -18.25 -22.93
CA GLY A 591 25.16 -17.47 -22.77
C GLY A 591 25.30 -16.39 -23.84
N MET A 592 26.02 -15.36 -23.50
CA MET A 592 26.42 -14.30 -24.40
C MET A 592 27.88 -13.93 -24.15
N LEU A 593 28.68 -13.66 -25.19
CA LEU A 593 29.99 -13.04 -24.97
C LEU A 593 29.81 -11.72 -24.23
N ARG A 594 30.72 -11.35 -23.33
CA ARG A 594 30.57 -10.19 -22.45
C ARG A 594 30.08 -8.92 -23.15
N LYS A 595 30.58 -8.62 -24.34
CA LYS A 595 30.15 -7.46 -25.10
C LYS A 595 28.67 -7.52 -25.45
N ASP A 596 28.23 -8.64 -25.98
CA ASP A 596 26.83 -8.86 -26.37
C ASP A 596 25.92 -8.90 -25.14
N TYR A 597 26.41 -9.50 -24.02
CA TYR A 597 25.70 -9.50 -22.73
C TYR A 597 25.44 -8.08 -22.21
N VAL A 598 26.47 -7.22 -22.19
CA VAL A 598 26.33 -5.84 -21.73
C VAL A 598 25.39 -5.04 -22.63
N GLU A 599 25.47 -5.24 -23.97
CA GLU A 599 24.58 -4.56 -24.92
C GLU A 599 23.12 -5.03 -24.74
N PHE A 600 22.91 -6.32 -24.53
CA PHE A 600 21.60 -6.89 -24.26
C PHE A 600 21.02 -6.32 -22.95
N MET A 601 21.77 -6.33 -21.87
CA MET A 601 21.36 -5.80 -20.57
C MET A 601 20.95 -4.32 -20.61
N ASN A 602 21.71 -3.53 -21.39
CA ASN A 602 21.44 -2.08 -21.52
C ASN A 602 20.17 -1.78 -22.33
N CYS A 603 19.75 -2.66 -23.22
CA CYS A 603 18.55 -2.43 -24.03
C CYS A 603 17.27 -3.01 -23.43
N LEU A 604 17.34 -3.92 -22.43
CA LEU A 604 16.17 -4.60 -21.86
C LEU A 604 15.12 -3.63 -21.33
N GLY A 605 15.51 -2.55 -20.65
CA GLY A 605 14.55 -1.59 -20.11
C GLY A 605 13.67 -0.88 -21.16
N GLN A 606 14.08 -0.93 -22.44
CA GLN A 606 13.34 -0.32 -23.55
C GLN A 606 12.71 -1.35 -24.50
N GLU A 607 13.27 -2.56 -24.56
CA GLU A 607 12.93 -3.55 -25.59
C GLU A 607 12.13 -4.72 -25.04
N LEU A 608 12.29 -5.06 -23.75
CA LEU A 608 11.62 -6.20 -23.15
C LEU A 608 10.11 -5.97 -23.13
N ASP A 609 9.38 -6.95 -23.63
CA ASP A 609 7.93 -6.93 -23.60
C ASP A 609 7.41 -6.98 -22.16
N THR A 610 6.32 -6.30 -21.93
CA THR A 610 5.67 -6.17 -20.61
C THR A 610 5.15 -7.49 -20.03
N TRP A 611 5.07 -8.54 -20.84
CA TRP A 611 4.77 -9.91 -20.38
C TRP A 611 5.93 -10.57 -19.63
N PHE A 612 7.09 -9.96 -19.59
CA PHE A 612 8.28 -10.53 -18.99
C PHE A 612 8.91 -9.61 -17.96
N THR A 613 9.43 -10.22 -16.91
CA THR A 613 10.17 -9.52 -15.85
C THR A 613 11.65 -9.87 -15.93
N PHE A 614 12.49 -8.90 -15.62
CA PHE A 614 13.92 -9.05 -15.66
C PHE A 614 14.53 -8.89 -14.27
N GLN A 615 15.43 -9.78 -13.90
CA GLN A 615 16.14 -9.77 -12.62
C GLN A 615 17.65 -9.84 -12.84
N SER A 616 18.39 -9.00 -12.13
CA SER A 616 19.87 -9.03 -12.13
C SER A 616 20.43 -8.37 -10.87
N ILE A 617 21.68 -8.66 -10.57
CA ILE A 617 22.45 -7.98 -9.50
C ILE A 617 22.54 -6.47 -9.69
N TYR A 618 22.28 -5.95 -10.87
CA TYR A 618 22.33 -4.51 -11.18
C TYR A 618 21.00 -3.81 -11.00
N MET A 619 19.89 -4.53 -11.13
CA MET A 619 18.54 -3.96 -11.12
C MET A 619 17.80 -4.22 -9.79
N ASN A 620 17.96 -5.40 -9.19
CA ASN A 620 17.18 -5.84 -8.03
C ASN A 620 18.03 -5.92 -6.77
N GLU A 621 17.59 -5.29 -5.70
CA GLU A 621 18.35 -5.24 -4.45
C GLU A 621 18.47 -6.61 -3.76
N GLN A 622 17.47 -7.45 -3.90
CA GLN A 622 17.44 -8.78 -3.27
C GLN A 622 18.05 -9.88 -4.16
N TYR A 623 18.41 -9.57 -5.41
CA TYR A 623 18.93 -10.56 -6.34
C TYR A 623 20.46 -10.69 -6.17
N THR A 624 20.92 -11.93 -5.93
CA THR A 624 22.35 -12.22 -5.60
C THR A 624 23.03 -13.17 -6.57
N ASP A 625 22.32 -13.75 -7.54
CA ASP A 625 22.91 -14.62 -8.56
C ASP A 625 23.67 -13.81 -9.62
N ILE A 626 24.83 -14.26 -10.03
CA ILE A 626 25.65 -13.62 -11.09
C ILE A 626 24.96 -13.74 -12.46
N ARG A 627 24.18 -14.79 -12.68
CA ARG A 627 23.33 -14.92 -13.86
C ARG A 627 22.23 -13.85 -13.80
N SER A 628 21.83 -13.36 -14.94
CA SER A 628 20.59 -12.61 -15.04
C SER A 628 19.44 -13.54 -15.44
N LEU A 629 18.21 -13.18 -15.11
CA LEU A 629 17.04 -14.02 -15.29
C LEU A 629 15.93 -13.19 -15.96
N ILE A 630 15.36 -13.73 -17.05
CA ILE A 630 14.11 -13.22 -17.63
C ILE A 630 13.01 -14.22 -17.28
N THR A 631 11.94 -13.76 -16.65
CA THR A 631 10.83 -14.60 -16.18
C THR A 631 9.51 -14.18 -16.79
N THR A 632 8.52 -15.07 -16.75
CA THR A 632 7.14 -14.77 -17.14
C THR A 632 6.50 -13.74 -16.23
N ASP A 633 6.87 -13.65 -14.96
CA ASP A 633 6.42 -12.64 -13.98
C ASP A 633 7.36 -12.59 -12.77
N ALA A 634 7.09 -11.64 -11.86
CA ALA A 634 7.70 -11.56 -10.54
C ALA A 634 6.88 -12.31 -9.45
N TYR A 635 5.61 -12.63 -9.73
CA TYR A 635 4.66 -13.23 -8.79
C TYR A 635 3.82 -14.30 -9.47
N LEU A 636 3.27 -15.24 -8.69
CA LEU A 636 2.30 -16.23 -9.19
C LEU A 636 1.04 -15.51 -9.70
N VAL A 637 0.68 -15.78 -10.94
CA VAL A 637 -0.45 -15.14 -11.62
C VAL A 637 -1.51 -16.17 -11.97
N ALA A 638 -2.77 -15.86 -11.65
CA ALA A 638 -3.94 -16.68 -12.02
C ALA A 638 -4.89 -15.96 -13.01
N ASP A 639 -4.42 -14.89 -13.64
CA ASP A 639 -5.17 -14.14 -14.64
C ASP A 639 -5.38 -14.94 -15.93
N THR A 640 -6.59 -14.84 -16.52
CA THR A 640 -6.95 -15.61 -17.73
C THR A 640 -6.04 -15.27 -18.91
N ASN A 641 -5.72 -14.00 -19.13
CA ASN A 641 -4.88 -13.58 -20.25
C ASN A 641 -3.44 -14.10 -20.09
N TYR A 642 -2.94 -14.09 -18.85
CA TYR A 642 -1.65 -14.70 -18.54
C TYR A 642 -1.65 -16.20 -18.84
N MET A 643 -2.68 -16.90 -18.38
CA MET A 643 -2.81 -18.34 -18.61
C MET A 643 -2.91 -18.67 -20.10
N GLU A 644 -3.62 -17.85 -20.90
CA GLU A 644 -3.68 -18.01 -22.37
C GLU A 644 -2.31 -17.75 -22.99
N ARG A 645 -1.64 -16.67 -22.60
CA ARG A 645 -0.32 -16.27 -23.14
C ARG A 645 0.77 -17.30 -22.87
N PHE A 646 0.74 -17.93 -21.69
CA PHE A 646 1.74 -18.89 -21.23
C PHE A 646 1.23 -20.34 -21.14
N HIS A 647 0.32 -20.73 -22.02
CA HIS A 647 -0.12 -22.11 -22.21
C HIS A 647 -0.65 -22.81 -20.95
N GLY A 648 -1.24 -22.04 -20.02
CA GLY A 648 -1.74 -22.56 -18.75
C GLY A 648 -0.64 -22.83 -17.71
N CYS A 649 0.55 -22.31 -17.89
CA CYS A 649 1.62 -22.32 -16.88
C CYS A 649 1.18 -21.53 -15.65
N ARG A 650 1.27 -22.13 -14.46
CA ARG A 650 0.89 -21.52 -13.17
C ARG A 650 2.10 -21.07 -12.36
N GLU A 651 3.28 -21.46 -12.76
CA GLU A 651 4.52 -21.17 -12.07
C GLU A 651 5.25 -20.01 -12.74
N ILE A 652 6.11 -19.37 -11.96
CA ILE A 652 7.06 -18.42 -12.50
C ILE A 652 8.18 -19.25 -13.13
N VAL A 653 8.30 -19.17 -14.43
CA VAL A 653 9.40 -19.80 -15.16
C VAL A 653 10.33 -18.75 -15.73
N GLY A 654 11.57 -19.12 -15.98
CA GLY A 654 12.57 -18.17 -16.43
C GLY A 654 13.69 -18.81 -17.24
N ILE A 655 14.37 -17.96 -18.02
CA ILE A 655 15.58 -18.30 -18.74
C ILE A 655 16.77 -17.58 -18.12
N ASP A 656 17.78 -18.36 -17.75
CA ASP A 656 19.05 -17.85 -17.25
C ASP A 656 19.89 -17.26 -18.40
N LEU A 657 20.48 -16.11 -18.16
CA LEU A 657 21.43 -15.46 -19.04
C LEU A 657 22.76 -15.29 -18.33
N THR A 658 23.81 -15.90 -18.86
CA THR A 658 25.15 -15.84 -18.28
C THR A 658 26.14 -15.12 -19.19
N PRO A 659 27.01 -14.25 -18.67
CA PRO A 659 28.12 -13.72 -19.43
C PRO A 659 29.19 -14.80 -19.66
N VAL A 660 29.80 -14.76 -20.83
CA VAL A 660 30.97 -15.57 -21.21
C VAL A 660 32.17 -14.64 -21.33
N ASP A 661 33.12 -14.78 -20.42
CA ASP A 661 34.26 -13.90 -20.26
C ASP A 661 35.55 -14.47 -20.85
N MET A 662 36.43 -13.56 -21.30
CA MET A 662 37.76 -13.93 -21.76
C MET A 662 38.65 -14.43 -20.61
N VAL A 663 39.40 -15.47 -20.90
CA VAL A 663 40.44 -16.01 -20.02
C VAL A 663 41.72 -15.24 -20.27
N ASP A 664 42.44 -14.85 -19.20
CA ASP A 664 43.71 -14.17 -19.33
C ASP A 664 44.73 -15.12 -20.00
N PRO A 665 45.46 -14.68 -21.02
CA PRO A 665 46.46 -15.51 -21.65
C PRO A 665 47.67 -15.83 -20.76
N ASP A 666 47.91 -15.04 -19.70
CA ASP A 666 48.86 -15.36 -18.64
C ASP A 666 48.21 -16.29 -17.62
N GLU A 667 48.67 -17.52 -17.58
CA GLU A 667 48.12 -18.56 -16.69
C GLU A 667 48.23 -18.19 -15.20
N ILE A 668 49.22 -17.43 -14.80
CA ILE A 668 49.40 -17.00 -13.40
C ILE A 668 48.35 -15.93 -13.07
N MET A 669 48.12 -15.00 -13.98
CA MET A 669 47.10 -13.95 -13.80
C MET A 669 45.71 -14.54 -13.80
N ASP A 670 45.39 -15.47 -14.71
CA ASP A 670 44.09 -16.15 -14.73
C ASP A 670 43.85 -16.96 -13.45
N GLN A 671 44.87 -17.73 -12.97
CA GLN A 671 44.73 -18.47 -11.73
C GLN A 671 44.58 -17.53 -10.52
N THR A 672 45.27 -16.42 -10.49
CA THR A 672 45.13 -15.40 -9.43
C THR A 672 43.70 -14.84 -9.42
N ARG A 673 43.15 -14.53 -10.58
CA ARG A 673 41.76 -14.06 -10.72
C ARG A 673 40.77 -15.09 -10.20
N LEU A 674 40.91 -16.36 -10.56
CA LEU A 674 40.10 -17.45 -10.08
C LEU A 674 40.17 -17.62 -8.56
N ASP A 675 41.34 -17.52 -8.00
CA ASP A 675 41.55 -17.61 -6.55
C ASP A 675 40.83 -16.48 -5.80
N ILE A 676 40.88 -15.26 -6.36
CA ILE A 676 40.14 -14.10 -5.87
C ILE A 676 38.63 -14.35 -5.96
N ILE A 677 38.12 -14.74 -7.11
CA ILE A 677 36.68 -15.01 -7.30
C ILE A 677 36.19 -16.09 -6.33
N ASN A 678 36.91 -17.19 -6.22
CA ASN A 678 36.59 -18.28 -5.30
C ASN A 678 36.61 -17.84 -3.81
N ALA A 679 37.51 -16.96 -3.44
CA ALA A 679 37.57 -16.39 -2.09
C ALA A 679 36.36 -15.44 -1.85
N MET A 680 36.03 -14.61 -2.83
CA MET A 680 34.86 -13.71 -2.76
C MET A 680 33.54 -14.48 -2.71
N LEU A 681 33.38 -15.57 -3.47
CA LEU A 681 32.20 -16.46 -3.41
C LEU A 681 32.03 -17.05 -2.01
N ARG A 682 33.13 -17.48 -1.36
CA ARG A 682 33.09 -17.95 0.04
C ARG A 682 32.72 -16.82 1.01
N THR A 683 33.22 -15.62 0.80
CA THR A 683 32.85 -14.45 1.62
C THR A 683 31.37 -14.10 1.42
N MET A 684 30.90 -14.07 0.19
CA MET A 684 29.51 -13.80 -0.13
C MET A 684 28.54 -14.78 0.57
N ALA A 685 28.94 -16.07 0.69
CA ALA A 685 28.12 -17.08 1.36
C ALA A 685 27.97 -16.90 2.87
N ILE A 686 28.84 -16.11 3.51
CA ILE A 686 28.82 -15.92 4.97
C ILE A 686 28.39 -14.52 5.41
N VAL A 687 28.43 -13.52 4.53
CA VAL A 687 27.99 -12.17 4.89
C VAL A 687 26.46 -12.08 4.95
N PRO A 688 25.88 -11.28 5.86
CA PRO A 688 24.45 -11.08 5.95
C PRO A 688 23.91 -10.36 4.71
N CYS A 689 22.66 -10.68 4.32
CA CYS A 689 21.99 -10.01 3.20
C CYS A 689 21.54 -8.57 3.55
N MET A 690 21.14 -8.33 4.80
CA MET A 690 20.47 -7.07 5.20
C MET A 690 21.14 -6.45 6.44
N PRO A 691 21.18 -5.10 6.53
CA PRO A 691 21.62 -4.41 7.71
C PRO A 691 20.68 -4.64 8.92
N PRO A 692 21.11 -4.39 10.16
CA PRO A 692 22.40 -3.79 10.52
C PRO A 692 23.56 -4.79 10.48
N TYR A 693 24.76 -4.34 10.05
CA TYR A 693 25.97 -5.15 9.99
C TYR A 693 26.87 -4.88 11.19
N ASP A 694 27.50 -5.93 11.71
CA ASP A 694 28.49 -5.80 12.78
C ASP A 694 29.84 -5.24 12.28
N GLU A 695 30.70 -4.81 13.22
CA GLU A 695 31.99 -4.21 12.91
C GLU A 695 32.92 -5.19 12.19
N ASP A 696 32.84 -6.48 12.48
CA ASP A 696 33.69 -7.51 11.85
C ASP A 696 33.29 -7.66 10.37
N THR A 697 32.01 -7.71 10.06
CA THR A 697 31.48 -7.73 8.68
C THR A 697 31.92 -6.49 7.90
N LEU A 698 31.76 -5.28 8.50
CA LEU A 698 32.15 -4.04 7.83
C LEU A 698 33.68 -3.95 7.61
N SER A 699 34.48 -4.44 8.56
CA SER A 699 35.93 -4.52 8.42
C SER A 699 36.33 -5.48 7.30
N LEU A 700 35.62 -6.60 7.14
CA LEU A 700 35.86 -7.55 6.05
C LEU A 700 35.56 -6.91 4.68
N VAL A 701 34.50 -6.12 4.57
CA VAL A 701 34.19 -5.35 3.34
C VAL A 701 35.32 -4.35 3.02
N ASP A 702 35.83 -3.62 4.03
CA ASP A 702 36.94 -2.68 3.86
C ASP A 702 38.22 -3.38 3.39
N GLU A 703 38.49 -4.55 3.93
CA GLU A 703 39.66 -5.34 3.53
C GLU A 703 39.57 -5.74 2.06
N TRP A 704 38.41 -6.26 1.60
CA TRP A 704 38.17 -6.61 0.21
C TRP A 704 38.24 -5.38 -0.72
N THR A 705 37.62 -4.27 -0.35
CA THR A 705 37.67 -3.01 -1.09
C THR A 705 39.11 -2.55 -1.29
N LYS A 706 39.92 -2.63 -0.23
CA LYS A 706 41.32 -2.25 -0.29
C LYS A 706 42.19 -3.21 -1.11
N GLN A 707 41.98 -4.51 -0.99
CA GLN A 707 42.74 -5.54 -1.73
C GLN A 707 42.48 -5.47 -3.22
N LEU A 708 41.24 -5.28 -3.62
CA LEU A 708 40.84 -5.29 -5.03
C LEU A 708 40.92 -3.91 -5.69
N ASN A 709 40.97 -2.85 -4.91
CA ASN A 709 40.79 -1.46 -5.36
C ASN A 709 39.45 -1.30 -6.13
N ILE A 710 38.40 -2.05 -5.70
CA ILE A 710 37.04 -2.00 -6.20
C ILE A 710 36.16 -1.61 -5.02
N GLU A 711 35.33 -0.59 -5.17
CA GLU A 711 34.41 -0.16 -4.12
C GLU A 711 33.28 -1.20 -3.94
N ILE A 712 33.22 -1.79 -2.75
CA ILE A 712 32.11 -2.68 -2.35
C ILE A 712 31.23 -1.88 -1.39
N SER A 713 30.05 -1.53 -1.83
CA SER A 713 29.11 -0.74 -1.01
C SER A 713 28.75 -1.48 0.28
N LYS A 714 28.67 -0.74 1.37
CA LYS A 714 28.22 -1.22 2.70
C LYS A 714 26.71 -1.06 2.88
N ASP A 715 26.04 -0.41 1.93
CA ASP A 715 24.62 -0.15 1.97
C ASP A 715 23.83 -1.28 1.27
N GLY A 716 22.60 -1.54 1.75
CA GLY A 716 21.73 -2.54 1.17
C GLY A 716 22.25 -3.97 1.32
N ASN A 717 22.01 -4.82 0.34
CA ASN A 717 22.33 -6.26 0.38
C ASN A 717 23.84 -6.51 0.11
N LEU A 718 24.60 -6.93 1.13
CA LEU A 718 26.04 -7.21 0.99
C LEU A 718 26.33 -8.39 0.05
N GLN A 719 25.53 -9.44 0.03
CA GLN A 719 25.73 -10.56 -0.88
C GLN A 719 25.63 -10.11 -2.34
N ARG A 720 24.64 -9.25 -2.64
CA ARG A 720 24.52 -8.62 -3.96
C ARG A 720 25.76 -7.75 -4.28
N ASN A 721 26.23 -6.97 -3.33
CA ASN A 721 27.38 -6.09 -3.54
C ASN A 721 28.66 -6.91 -3.81
N PHE A 722 28.83 -8.05 -3.13
CA PHE A 722 29.90 -9.00 -3.45
C PHE A 722 29.68 -9.65 -4.83
N ALA A 723 28.46 -10.05 -5.21
CA ALA A 723 28.18 -10.58 -6.55
C ALA A 723 28.56 -9.58 -7.66
N ARG A 724 28.26 -8.30 -7.47
CA ARG A 724 28.69 -7.22 -8.39
C ARG A 724 30.20 -7.07 -8.47
N ALA A 725 30.89 -7.16 -7.34
CA ALA A 725 32.33 -7.11 -7.31
C ALA A 725 32.95 -8.34 -8.00
N ILE A 726 32.38 -9.53 -7.81
CA ILE A 726 32.79 -10.75 -8.50
C ILE A 726 32.62 -10.61 -10.03
N ASP A 727 31.48 -10.08 -10.48
CA ASP A 727 31.23 -9.82 -11.91
C ASP A 727 32.24 -8.81 -12.48
N THR A 728 32.60 -7.78 -11.69
CA THR A 728 33.63 -6.81 -12.06
C THR A 728 35.01 -7.47 -12.21
N VAL A 729 35.39 -8.36 -11.28
CA VAL A 729 36.65 -9.10 -11.34
C VAL A 729 36.65 -10.07 -12.53
N ALA A 730 35.54 -10.78 -12.77
CA ALA A 730 35.42 -11.73 -13.87
C ALA A 730 35.53 -11.04 -15.24
N SER A 731 34.89 -9.86 -15.38
CA SER A 731 34.93 -9.08 -16.62
C SER A 731 36.20 -8.25 -16.82
N GLY A 732 37.13 -8.27 -15.86
CA GLY A 732 38.33 -7.43 -15.88
C GLY A 732 39.31 -7.67 -17.06
N TYR A 733 39.17 -8.78 -17.76
CA TYR A 733 39.92 -9.07 -19.00
C TYR A 733 38.92 -9.47 -20.10
N ASN A 734 38.55 -8.54 -20.97
CA ASN A 734 37.63 -8.81 -22.10
C ASN A 734 38.15 -8.20 -23.41
N GLU A 735 39.47 -8.19 -23.58
CA GLU A 735 40.11 -7.82 -24.82
C GLU A 735 40.30 -9.02 -25.74
N GLN A 736 41.25 -9.01 -26.64
CA GLN A 736 41.49 -10.08 -27.60
C GLN A 736 42.13 -11.31 -26.96
N GLY A 737 41.32 -12.26 -26.48
CA GLY A 737 41.75 -13.58 -25.97
C GLY A 737 41.38 -14.73 -26.93
N GLU A 738 42.07 -15.86 -26.82
CA GLU A 738 41.81 -17.10 -27.59
C GLU A 738 40.92 -18.09 -26.82
N LYS A 739 40.70 -17.85 -25.56
CA LYS A 739 39.96 -18.72 -24.64
C LYS A 739 38.88 -17.97 -23.90
N VAL A 740 37.81 -18.66 -23.57
CA VAL A 740 36.68 -18.11 -22.81
C VAL A 740 36.26 -19.08 -21.71
N ARG A 741 35.49 -18.53 -20.73
CA ARG A 741 34.91 -19.25 -19.61
C ARG A 741 33.47 -18.75 -19.38
N ILE A 742 32.57 -19.66 -19.04
CA ILE A 742 31.22 -19.33 -18.61
C ILE A 742 31.32 -18.88 -17.14
N THR A 743 31.00 -17.62 -16.87
CA THR A 743 31.25 -17.00 -15.56
C THR A 743 30.38 -17.61 -14.46
N SER A 744 29.14 -17.97 -14.74
CA SER A 744 28.25 -18.62 -13.77
C SER A 744 28.72 -20.02 -13.33
N ASP A 745 29.50 -20.72 -14.15
CA ASP A 745 30.05 -22.04 -13.80
C ASP A 745 30.95 -21.96 -12.58
N LEU A 746 31.58 -20.81 -12.33
CA LEU A 746 32.43 -20.59 -11.15
C LEU A 746 31.64 -20.67 -9.84
N GLN A 747 30.37 -20.30 -9.82
CA GLN A 747 29.51 -20.40 -8.62
C GLN A 747 29.32 -21.85 -8.19
N ILE A 748 29.29 -22.78 -9.13
CA ILE A 748 29.13 -24.21 -8.87
C ILE A 748 30.46 -24.98 -8.87
N GLY A 749 31.56 -24.24 -8.82
CA GLY A 749 32.91 -24.80 -8.75
C GLY A 749 33.43 -25.39 -10.05
N LYS A 750 32.76 -25.17 -11.19
CA LYS A 750 33.24 -25.56 -12.53
C LYS A 750 34.17 -24.48 -13.07
N ASN A 751 35.30 -24.89 -13.63
CA ASN A 751 36.30 -24.01 -14.23
C ASN A 751 36.70 -24.52 -15.63
N THR A 752 35.72 -24.74 -16.48
CA THR A 752 35.99 -25.23 -17.85
C THR A 752 36.38 -24.04 -18.74
N VAL A 753 37.46 -24.22 -19.49
CA VAL A 753 37.97 -23.26 -20.44
C VAL A 753 37.70 -23.78 -21.86
N TYR A 754 37.14 -22.91 -22.67
CA TYR A 754 36.77 -23.22 -24.05
C TYR A 754 37.59 -22.38 -25.04
N THR A 755 37.70 -22.81 -26.28
CA THR A 755 38.25 -22.02 -27.36
C THR A 755 37.23 -20.95 -27.78
N ARG A 756 37.63 -19.67 -27.83
CA ARG A 756 36.76 -18.55 -28.19
C ARG A 756 36.13 -18.72 -29.57
N GLU A 757 36.89 -19.19 -30.57
CA GLU A 757 36.42 -19.36 -31.94
C GLU A 757 35.13 -20.21 -32.02
N TRP A 758 34.89 -21.10 -31.04
CA TRP A 758 33.67 -21.91 -30.98
C TRP A 758 32.41 -21.07 -30.73
N PHE A 759 32.55 -19.88 -30.11
CA PHE A 759 31.47 -18.96 -29.70
C PHE A 759 31.37 -17.72 -30.58
N ASP A 760 32.30 -17.50 -31.53
CA ASP A 760 32.29 -16.33 -32.41
C ASP A 760 31.13 -16.34 -33.39
N ASP A 761 30.56 -17.53 -33.68
CA ASP A 761 29.42 -17.73 -34.55
C ASP A 761 28.45 -18.78 -33.97
N THR A 762 27.20 -18.69 -34.40
CA THR A 762 26.12 -19.57 -33.96
C THR A 762 25.46 -20.28 -35.12
N ILE A 763 24.86 -21.45 -34.83
CA ILE A 763 23.95 -22.14 -35.73
C ILE A 763 22.64 -22.38 -35.02
N GLU A 764 21.55 -22.49 -35.76
CA GLU A 764 20.24 -22.82 -35.21
C GLU A 764 19.97 -24.29 -35.27
N LEU A 765 19.53 -24.87 -34.16
CA LEU A 765 19.03 -26.25 -34.05
C LEU A 765 17.56 -26.25 -33.68
N SER A 766 16.83 -27.28 -34.04
CA SER A 766 15.46 -27.52 -33.59
C SER A 766 15.42 -27.64 -32.08
N PHE A 767 14.47 -26.98 -31.43
CA PHE A 767 14.25 -27.04 -29.99
C PHE A 767 12.77 -26.83 -29.67
N GLU A 768 12.14 -27.86 -29.11
CA GLU A 768 10.68 -27.90 -28.86
C GLU A 768 9.88 -27.54 -30.13
N LYS A 769 9.03 -26.53 -30.04
CA LYS A 769 8.24 -26.01 -31.16
C LYS A 769 8.99 -24.93 -32.00
N GLY A 770 10.23 -24.59 -31.64
CA GLY A 770 11.00 -23.52 -32.25
C GLY A 770 12.44 -23.91 -32.63
N LEU A 771 13.29 -22.91 -32.67
CA LEU A 771 14.71 -22.99 -32.90
C LEU A 771 15.48 -22.39 -31.73
N ILE A 772 16.71 -22.86 -31.51
CA ILE A 772 17.62 -22.27 -30.53
C ILE A 772 19.01 -22.13 -31.14
N ALA A 773 19.66 -21.00 -30.92
CA ALA A 773 21.04 -20.81 -31.31
C ALA A 773 21.98 -21.60 -30.42
N VAL A 774 22.91 -22.35 -31.00
CA VAL A 774 24.01 -23.00 -30.29
C VAL A 774 25.34 -22.47 -30.83
N PRO A 775 26.45 -22.51 -30.05
CA PRO A 775 27.77 -22.13 -30.55
C PRO A 775 28.15 -22.99 -31.75
N LYS A 776 28.85 -22.42 -32.71
CA LYS A 776 29.29 -23.16 -33.90
C LYS A 776 30.15 -24.38 -33.56
N GLY A 777 30.95 -24.27 -32.51
CA GLY A 777 31.75 -25.39 -31.98
C GLY A 777 31.02 -26.24 -30.95
N TYR A 778 29.69 -26.43 -31.07
CA TYR A 778 28.89 -27.14 -30.08
C TYR A 778 29.29 -28.61 -29.88
N LEU A 779 29.75 -29.30 -30.94
CA LEU A 779 30.21 -30.69 -30.81
C LEU A 779 31.46 -30.80 -29.94
N GLU A 780 32.43 -29.92 -30.13
CA GLU A 780 33.63 -29.83 -29.30
C GLU A 780 33.31 -29.44 -27.85
N ILE A 781 32.30 -28.61 -27.64
CA ILE A 781 31.84 -28.23 -26.30
C ILE A 781 31.24 -29.38 -25.53
N ILE A 782 30.47 -30.26 -26.20
CA ILE A 782 29.87 -31.43 -25.58
C ILE A 782 30.80 -32.65 -25.58
N GLY A 783 31.95 -32.59 -26.26
CA GLY A 783 32.96 -33.65 -26.29
C GLY A 783 32.69 -34.74 -27.31
N GLU A 784 32.01 -34.45 -28.39
CA GLU A 784 31.68 -35.33 -29.52
C GLU A 784 32.48 -35.04 -30.79
#